data_2e1693ad09f4cb20e2080341d2d6c73d
#
_entry.id   2e1693ad09f4cb20e2080341d2d6c73d
#
_cell.length_a   1.000
_cell.length_b   1.000
_cell.length_c   1.000
_cell.angle_alpha   90.00
_cell.angle_beta   90.00
_cell.angle_gamma   90.00
#
_symmetry.space_group_name_H-M   'P 1'
#
loop_
_entity.id
_entity.type
_entity.pdbx_description
1 polymer ?
#
loop_
_entity_poly.entity_id
_entity_poly.type
_entity_poly.pdbx_seq_one_letter_code
_entity_poly.pdbx_strand_id
1 'polypeptide(L)'
;MSQISLSFSPEEEALIDQEYQALIADYIASPHRQKTEIIEQAFRLARHAHGLVRRRSGEPYILHPIAVARIVCKEIGLGSTSICCALLHDVVEDTEYTVKDIRRGFGDKIAQIVEGLTKISTEQVPQNIDSLQAQNIRKLLLTIGDDARVILIKIADRLHNMRTLGSMKPDKQLKIAGETSFFYAPLADRLGLFSIKTELEDLSFRYEHPDAYAEIKRKVKESESGREDLFQRFAAPLKKKFDEMGLRYEMKARVKGCFSIWRKMQIKGIPFEEVYDLFAVRIIFDSQDGYPEKNRCWDIYTAITETYRNRPERLRDWLSTPKGNGYQALHLTVLGPDAQWIEVQIRSQRMNDIAEQGLAAHWRYKGDVVEEDHELEVWLDTIREVLNHPDSKGMEFLNTVHLSLYSHDITAFTPKGRPITLPLDASVLDFAYAVHTDLGDTCIGAKVNHKVLPLSYRLSNGDQVEILTSKMVQPEPGWLDFVATAYAKVKIETALRRRQREAIAQGEALLAERLKEQGKQLSAALLNRLTHVYRYDKPDTFLRHIGDGTFEFPEDFDRVVKGKTPKSSGNRVTRVFSSLFSNKESENQPISGTIVQHPTIDKSHPYELIEQDGLLNYKIATCCHPIPGDDVLGIIGEDGQVTAHKCSCPEATRYKTLRGDSLLSVHWGGHHTPLFETMLIIRGIDSKGLLNAISQVFFEDFKVSITAIDLKAHDGVFQGTISVKVLDTRQVEAICQILRRNTAIHEVHRISELETSRS
;
A
#
# COMPACT_ATOMS: atom_id res chain seq x y z
N MET A 1 -41.47 -28.85 18.67
CA MET A 1 -40.51 -28.97 17.54
C MET A 1 -41.17 -28.34 16.34
N SER A 2 -40.91 -27.03 16.10
CA SER A 2 -41.37 -26.33 14.92
C SER A 2 -40.57 -26.85 13.72
N GLN A 3 -41.26 -27.35 12.69
CA GLN A 3 -40.70 -27.72 11.40
C GLN A 3 -39.99 -26.50 10.87
N ILE A 4 -38.65 -26.57 10.75
CA ILE A 4 -37.85 -25.57 10.02
C ILE A 4 -38.26 -25.69 8.55
N SER A 5 -38.92 -24.68 8.02
CA SER A 5 -39.32 -24.58 6.62
C SER A 5 -38.07 -24.74 5.75
N LEU A 6 -38.08 -25.77 4.88
CA LEU A 6 -37.04 -26.09 3.91
C LEU A 6 -37.05 -25.15 2.67
N SER A 7 -37.60 -23.95 2.80
CA SER A 7 -37.70 -22.94 1.74
C SER A 7 -37.49 -21.54 2.30
N PHE A 8 -37.06 -20.62 1.48
CA PHE A 8 -37.05 -19.19 1.81
C PHE A 8 -38.50 -18.71 2.05
N SER A 9 -38.63 -17.63 2.85
CA SER A 9 -39.94 -17.00 3.00
C SER A 9 -40.43 -16.40 1.65
N PRO A 10 -41.74 -16.22 1.44
CA PRO A 10 -42.23 -15.54 0.24
C PRO A 10 -41.65 -14.13 0.03
N GLU A 11 -41.33 -13.41 1.12
CA GLU A 11 -40.71 -12.10 1.08
C GLU A 11 -39.24 -12.19 0.62
N GLU A 12 -38.49 -13.20 1.06
CA GLU A 12 -37.12 -13.44 0.63
C GLU A 12 -37.06 -13.89 -0.83
N GLU A 13 -37.98 -14.71 -1.27
CA GLU A 13 -38.10 -15.10 -2.69
C GLU A 13 -38.41 -13.88 -3.57
N ALA A 14 -39.33 -13.02 -3.15
CA ALA A 14 -39.66 -11.79 -3.85
C ALA A 14 -38.44 -10.83 -3.91
N LEU A 15 -37.65 -10.76 -2.83
CA LEU A 15 -36.41 -9.95 -2.79
C LEU A 15 -35.34 -10.48 -3.74
N ILE A 16 -35.16 -11.82 -3.80
CA ILE A 16 -34.20 -12.46 -4.72
C ILE A 16 -34.59 -12.15 -6.17
N ASP A 17 -35.86 -12.31 -6.49
CA ASP A 17 -36.38 -12.04 -7.83
C ASP A 17 -36.27 -10.54 -8.17
N GLN A 18 -36.57 -9.64 -7.24
CA GLN A 18 -36.43 -8.20 -7.43
C GLN A 18 -34.98 -7.80 -7.73
N GLU A 19 -34.01 -8.30 -6.96
CA GLU A 19 -32.60 -7.99 -7.16
C GLU A 19 -32.06 -8.58 -8.47
N TYR A 20 -32.51 -9.77 -8.85
CA TYR A 20 -32.19 -10.35 -10.14
C TYR A 20 -32.77 -9.53 -11.31
N GLN A 21 -34.04 -9.12 -11.23
CA GLN A 21 -34.63 -8.24 -12.24
C GLN A 21 -33.91 -6.89 -12.34
N ALA A 22 -33.47 -6.34 -11.22
CA ALA A 22 -32.66 -5.12 -11.20
C ALA A 22 -31.32 -5.32 -11.92
N LEU A 23 -30.64 -6.47 -11.74
CA LEU A 23 -29.41 -6.81 -12.46
C LEU A 23 -29.68 -6.87 -13.98
N ILE A 24 -30.79 -7.53 -14.41
CA ILE A 24 -31.13 -7.62 -15.83
C ILE A 24 -31.46 -6.24 -16.41
N ALA A 25 -32.18 -5.39 -15.67
CA ALA A 25 -32.47 -4.01 -16.10
C ALA A 25 -31.19 -3.17 -16.24
N ASP A 26 -30.25 -3.24 -15.27
CA ASP A 26 -28.95 -2.59 -15.33
C ASP A 26 -28.15 -3.08 -16.56
N TYR A 27 -28.21 -4.39 -16.88
CA TYR A 27 -27.52 -4.96 -18.05
C TYR A 27 -28.14 -4.54 -19.38
N ILE A 28 -29.48 -4.50 -19.50
CA ILE A 28 -30.17 -4.06 -20.71
C ILE A 28 -29.90 -2.55 -20.98
N ALA A 29 -29.81 -1.75 -19.94
CA ALA A 29 -29.45 -0.33 -20.05
C ALA A 29 -27.98 -0.10 -20.44
N SER A 30 -27.13 -1.12 -20.34
CA SER A 30 -25.72 -1.04 -20.69
C SER A 30 -25.50 -1.07 -22.22
N PRO A 31 -24.35 -0.57 -22.73
CA PRO A 31 -24.06 -0.60 -24.17
C PRO A 31 -23.64 -1.97 -24.70
N HIS A 32 -23.67 -3.01 -23.88
CA HIS A 32 -23.25 -4.36 -24.27
C HIS A 32 -24.32 -5.10 -25.10
N ARG A 33 -23.90 -6.13 -25.88
CA ARG A 33 -24.83 -7.04 -26.58
C ARG A 33 -25.69 -7.75 -25.55
N GLN A 34 -27.00 -7.70 -25.72
CA GLN A 34 -28.00 -8.24 -24.78
C GLN A 34 -28.06 -9.78 -24.85
N LYS A 35 -27.13 -10.44 -24.14
CA LYS A 35 -27.10 -11.90 -23.97
C LYS A 35 -27.67 -12.27 -22.59
N THR A 36 -28.98 -12.12 -22.41
CA THR A 36 -29.63 -12.35 -21.11
C THR A 36 -29.79 -13.83 -20.77
N GLU A 37 -29.89 -14.69 -21.75
CA GLU A 37 -30.11 -16.13 -21.57
C GLU A 37 -28.98 -16.81 -20.78
N ILE A 38 -27.72 -16.50 -21.09
CA ILE A 38 -26.58 -17.08 -20.38
C ILE A 38 -26.49 -16.56 -18.95
N ILE A 39 -26.90 -15.32 -18.70
CA ILE A 39 -26.96 -14.73 -17.36
C ILE A 39 -28.02 -15.42 -16.52
N GLU A 40 -29.19 -15.71 -17.13
CA GLU A 40 -30.27 -16.45 -16.48
C GLU A 40 -29.84 -17.87 -16.11
N GLN A 41 -29.14 -18.56 -17.02
CA GLN A 41 -28.59 -19.90 -16.75
C GLN A 41 -27.58 -19.85 -15.58
N ALA A 42 -26.70 -18.85 -15.54
CA ALA A 42 -25.76 -18.69 -14.46
C ALA A 42 -26.44 -18.38 -13.11
N PHE A 43 -27.46 -17.54 -13.12
CA PHE A 43 -28.25 -17.24 -11.93
C PHE A 43 -28.99 -18.49 -11.41
N ARG A 44 -29.65 -19.26 -12.29
CA ARG A 44 -30.35 -20.50 -11.91
C ARG A 44 -29.39 -21.53 -11.30
N LEU A 45 -28.18 -21.68 -11.89
CA LEU A 45 -27.14 -22.55 -11.32
C LEU A 45 -26.67 -22.07 -9.96
N ALA A 46 -26.33 -20.80 -9.82
CA ALA A 46 -25.86 -20.22 -8.55
C ALA A 46 -26.93 -20.35 -7.45
N ARG A 47 -28.22 -20.04 -7.78
CA ARG A 47 -29.35 -20.20 -6.86
C ARG A 47 -29.52 -21.65 -6.40
N HIS A 48 -29.42 -22.60 -7.34
CA HIS A 48 -29.50 -24.02 -7.02
C HIS A 48 -28.31 -24.50 -6.17
N ALA A 49 -27.12 -24.11 -6.54
CA ALA A 49 -25.87 -24.52 -5.87
C ALA A 49 -25.80 -24.03 -4.41
N HIS A 50 -26.13 -22.77 -4.15
CA HIS A 50 -26.15 -22.22 -2.80
C HIS A 50 -27.39 -22.62 -1.99
N GLY A 51 -28.45 -23.09 -2.63
CA GLY A 51 -29.66 -23.60 -1.96
C GLY A 51 -30.18 -22.63 -0.88
N LEU A 52 -30.32 -23.11 0.34
CA LEU A 52 -30.86 -22.37 1.47
C LEU A 52 -29.74 -21.77 2.39
N VAL A 53 -28.50 -21.69 1.91
CA VAL A 53 -27.40 -21.10 2.66
C VAL A 53 -27.72 -19.64 2.97
N ARG A 54 -27.39 -19.22 4.20
CA ARG A 54 -27.58 -17.84 4.66
C ARG A 54 -26.23 -17.21 5.01
N ARG A 55 -26.13 -15.91 4.77
CA ARG A 55 -25.02 -15.09 5.28
C ARG A 55 -25.14 -14.93 6.81
N ARG A 56 -24.09 -14.45 7.45
CA ARG A 56 -24.08 -14.13 8.90
C ARG A 56 -25.07 -13.02 9.28
N SER A 57 -25.42 -12.14 8.34
CA SER A 57 -26.48 -11.14 8.45
C SER A 57 -27.88 -11.75 8.51
N GLY A 58 -28.03 -13.06 8.19
CA GLY A 58 -29.30 -13.78 8.14
C GLY A 58 -29.97 -13.81 6.76
N GLU A 59 -29.54 -13.01 5.81
CA GLU A 59 -30.09 -12.94 4.45
C GLU A 59 -29.71 -14.15 3.59
N PRO A 60 -30.50 -14.51 2.55
CA PRO A 60 -30.15 -15.54 1.58
C PRO A 60 -28.81 -15.28 0.92
N TYR A 61 -27.92 -16.29 0.86
CA TYR A 61 -26.57 -16.15 0.31
C TYR A 61 -26.56 -15.68 -1.13
N ILE A 62 -27.53 -16.12 -1.96
CA ILE A 62 -27.62 -15.77 -3.39
C ILE A 62 -27.70 -14.28 -3.67
N LEU A 63 -28.14 -13.46 -2.70
CA LEU A 63 -28.14 -11.99 -2.83
C LEU A 63 -26.74 -11.41 -2.98
N HIS A 64 -25.71 -12.10 -2.43
CA HIS A 64 -24.34 -11.67 -2.59
C HIS A 64 -23.81 -11.79 -4.03
N PRO A 65 -23.86 -12.96 -4.70
CA PRO A 65 -23.47 -13.06 -6.10
C PRO A 65 -24.26 -12.11 -7.02
N ILE A 66 -25.56 -11.89 -6.76
CA ILE A 66 -26.36 -10.90 -7.52
C ILE A 66 -25.79 -9.49 -7.33
N ALA A 67 -25.51 -9.09 -6.10
CA ALA A 67 -24.96 -7.76 -5.80
C ALA A 67 -23.56 -7.57 -6.42
N VAL A 68 -22.69 -8.59 -6.36
CA VAL A 68 -21.38 -8.58 -7.04
C VAL A 68 -21.56 -8.44 -8.55
N ALA A 69 -22.49 -9.18 -9.15
CA ALA A 69 -22.80 -9.10 -10.58
C ALA A 69 -23.32 -7.70 -10.98
N ARG A 70 -24.10 -7.03 -10.11
CA ARG A 70 -24.56 -5.65 -10.33
C ARG A 70 -23.40 -4.64 -10.27
N ILE A 71 -22.48 -4.79 -9.33
CA ILE A 71 -21.25 -3.96 -9.27
C ILE A 71 -20.44 -4.14 -10.57
N VAL A 72 -20.24 -5.39 -11.00
CA VAL A 72 -19.52 -5.73 -12.24
C VAL A 72 -20.18 -5.11 -13.47
N CYS A 73 -21.51 -5.15 -13.54
CA CYS A 73 -22.28 -4.61 -14.66
C CYS A 73 -22.33 -3.07 -14.66
N LYS A 74 -22.76 -2.47 -13.55
CA LYS A 74 -23.12 -1.05 -13.46
C LYS A 74 -21.95 -0.15 -13.08
N GLU A 75 -21.15 -0.55 -12.07
CA GLU A 75 -20.09 0.30 -11.53
C GLU A 75 -18.78 0.10 -12.33
N ILE A 76 -18.43 -1.15 -12.69
CA ILE A 76 -17.24 -1.45 -13.50
C ILE A 76 -17.54 -1.37 -15.01
N GLY A 77 -18.75 -1.75 -15.44
CA GLY A 77 -19.17 -1.64 -16.83
C GLY A 77 -18.77 -2.86 -17.70
N LEU A 78 -18.71 -4.06 -17.14
CA LEU A 78 -18.38 -5.30 -17.86
C LEU A 78 -19.62 -6.03 -18.40
N GLY A 79 -19.42 -6.85 -19.45
CA GLY A 79 -20.50 -7.57 -20.15
C GLY A 79 -20.87 -8.93 -19.57
N SER A 80 -21.71 -9.67 -20.32
CA SER A 80 -22.35 -10.94 -19.91
C SER A 80 -21.39 -11.99 -19.36
N THR A 81 -20.22 -12.19 -19.98
CA THR A 81 -19.21 -13.17 -19.51
C THR A 81 -18.78 -12.88 -18.06
N SER A 82 -18.47 -11.61 -17.75
CA SER A 82 -18.05 -11.21 -16.40
C SER A 82 -19.21 -11.27 -15.40
N ILE A 83 -20.43 -10.94 -15.83
CA ILE A 83 -21.65 -11.06 -15.02
C ILE A 83 -21.90 -12.52 -14.65
N CYS A 84 -21.79 -13.46 -15.61
CA CYS A 84 -21.88 -14.89 -15.33
C CYS A 84 -20.80 -15.36 -14.35
N CYS A 85 -19.54 -14.92 -14.55
CA CYS A 85 -18.46 -15.27 -13.63
C CYS A 85 -18.70 -14.71 -12.22
N ALA A 86 -19.27 -13.49 -12.09
CA ALA A 86 -19.64 -12.90 -10.81
C ALA A 86 -20.78 -13.66 -10.12
N LEU A 87 -21.77 -14.17 -10.87
CA LEU A 87 -22.82 -15.03 -10.32
C LEU A 87 -22.29 -16.40 -9.86
N LEU A 88 -21.23 -16.90 -10.50
CA LEU A 88 -20.68 -18.25 -10.27
C LEU A 88 -19.40 -18.25 -9.42
N HIS A 89 -18.91 -17.11 -8.92
CA HIS A 89 -17.57 -16.98 -8.36
C HIS A 89 -17.31 -17.83 -7.11
N ASP A 90 -18.33 -18.06 -6.30
CA ASP A 90 -18.24 -18.87 -5.07
C ASP A 90 -18.83 -20.29 -5.27
N VAL A 91 -19.44 -20.59 -6.41
CA VAL A 91 -20.09 -21.90 -6.65
C VAL A 91 -19.08 -23.06 -6.53
N VAL A 92 -17.88 -22.90 -7.12
CA VAL A 92 -16.84 -23.94 -7.06
C VAL A 92 -16.14 -24.00 -5.69
N GLU A 93 -16.10 -22.88 -4.94
CA GLU A 93 -15.46 -22.82 -3.63
C GLU A 93 -16.37 -23.38 -2.52
N ASP A 94 -17.65 -23.04 -2.56
CA ASP A 94 -18.58 -23.27 -1.44
C ASP A 94 -19.56 -24.42 -1.68
N THR A 95 -19.54 -25.09 -2.85
CA THR A 95 -20.48 -26.14 -3.19
C THR A 95 -19.81 -27.36 -3.83
N GLU A 96 -20.59 -28.41 -4.16
CA GLU A 96 -20.10 -29.64 -4.80
C GLU A 96 -19.78 -29.49 -6.29
N TYR A 97 -20.10 -28.35 -6.91
CA TYR A 97 -19.83 -28.11 -8.32
C TYR A 97 -18.33 -27.91 -8.57
N THR A 98 -17.87 -28.50 -9.68
CA THR A 98 -16.46 -28.42 -10.09
C THR A 98 -16.25 -27.47 -11.28
N VAL A 99 -15.02 -27.02 -11.52
CA VAL A 99 -14.65 -26.26 -12.73
C VAL A 99 -15.05 -27.00 -14.02
N LYS A 100 -15.04 -28.36 -14.01
CA LYS A 100 -15.47 -29.17 -15.16
C LYS A 100 -16.95 -29.01 -15.44
N ASP A 101 -17.79 -28.87 -14.42
CA ASP A 101 -19.21 -28.66 -14.56
C ASP A 101 -19.51 -27.28 -15.10
N ILE A 102 -18.79 -26.25 -14.61
CA ILE A 102 -18.86 -24.89 -15.18
C ILE A 102 -18.45 -24.90 -16.66
N ARG A 103 -17.35 -25.59 -17.00
CA ARG A 103 -16.85 -25.70 -18.38
C ARG A 103 -17.89 -26.33 -19.30
N ARG A 104 -18.56 -27.36 -18.82
CA ARG A 104 -19.63 -28.08 -19.61
C ARG A 104 -20.85 -27.20 -19.83
N GLY A 105 -21.23 -26.37 -18.83
CA GLY A 105 -22.43 -25.52 -18.91
C GLY A 105 -22.20 -24.18 -19.62
N PHE A 106 -21.00 -23.56 -19.46
CA PHE A 106 -20.74 -22.18 -19.84
C PHE A 106 -19.52 -21.99 -20.76
N GLY A 107 -18.80 -23.06 -21.09
CA GLY A 107 -17.62 -23.04 -21.96
C GLY A 107 -16.32 -22.70 -21.26
N ASP A 108 -15.20 -22.81 -22.01
CA ASP A 108 -13.85 -22.72 -21.46
C ASP A 108 -13.53 -21.35 -20.86
N LYS A 109 -13.99 -20.26 -21.48
CA LYS A 109 -13.65 -18.91 -21.05
C LYS A 109 -14.23 -18.56 -19.66
N ILE A 110 -15.50 -18.89 -19.42
CA ILE A 110 -16.13 -18.67 -18.11
C ILE A 110 -15.50 -19.60 -17.07
N ALA A 111 -15.23 -20.86 -17.43
CA ALA A 111 -14.59 -21.82 -16.54
C ALA A 111 -13.17 -21.37 -16.09
N GLN A 112 -12.34 -20.85 -17.01
CA GLN A 112 -11.02 -20.32 -16.69
C GLN A 112 -11.09 -19.14 -15.72
N ILE A 113 -12.00 -18.20 -15.95
CA ILE A 113 -12.16 -17.03 -15.06
C ILE A 113 -12.64 -17.48 -13.67
N VAL A 114 -13.62 -18.39 -13.58
CA VAL A 114 -14.11 -18.91 -12.29
C VAL A 114 -13.01 -19.69 -11.55
N GLU A 115 -12.20 -20.49 -12.26
CA GLU A 115 -11.02 -21.16 -11.68
C GLU A 115 -10.01 -20.17 -11.09
N GLY A 116 -9.76 -19.05 -11.79
CA GLY A 116 -8.91 -17.97 -11.30
C GLY A 116 -9.47 -17.26 -10.06
N LEU A 117 -10.81 -17.22 -9.92
CA LEU A 117 -11.49 -16.62 -8.76
C LEU A 117 -11.43 -17.52 -7.51
N THR A 118 -11.28 -18.84 -7.67
CA THR A 118 -11.30 -19.81 -6.57
C THR A 118 -10.01 -19.74 -5.75
N LYS A 119 -10.13 -19.65 -4.43
CA LYS A 119 -8.97 -19.63 -3.50
C LYS A 119 -8.22 -20.96 -3.48
N ILE A 120 -6.95 -20.92 -3.04
CA ILE A 120 -6.17 -22.14 -2.77
C ILE A 120 -6.70 -22.74 -1.47
N SER A 121 -7.08 -24.02 -1.48
CA SER A 121 -7.48 -24.73 -0.27
C SER A 121 -6.25 -24.96 0.65
N THR A 122 -6.50 -24.97 1.96
CA THR A 122 -5.44 -25.16 2.98
C THR A 122 -4.68 -26.48 2.81
N GLU A 123 -5.30 -27.51 2.22
CA GLU A 123 -4.71 -28.81 1.96
C GLU A 123 -3.66 -28.82 0.82
N GLN A 124 -3.65 -27.79 -0.02
CA GLN A 124 -2.72 -27.66 -1.16
C GLN A 124 -1.47 -26.84 -0.82
N VAL A 125 -1.34 -26.38 0.42
CA VAL A 125 -0.25 -25.51 0.86
C VAL A 125 0.96 -26.31 1.33
N PRO A 126 2.16 -26.17 0.74
CA PRO A 126 3.39 -26.75 1.27
C PRO A 126 3.68 -26.21 2.68
N GLN A 127 4.10 -27.07 3.62
CA GLN A 127 4.36 -26.75 5.03
C GLN A 127 5.42 -25.67 5.29
N ASN A 128 6.13 -25.19 4.26
CA ASN A 128 7.26 -24.27 4.35
C ASN A 128 6.94 -22.81 3.94
N ILE A 129 5.66 -22.43 3.85
CA ILE A 129 5.31 -21.07 3.36
C ILE A 129 4.62 -20.27 4.47
N ASP A 130 5.20 -19.10 4.76
CA ASP A 130 4.90 -18.23 5.91
C ASP A 130 3.47 -17.66 5.96
N SER A 131 2.64 -17.75 4.90
CA SER A 131 1.27 -17.20 4.91
C SER A 131 0.41 -17.71 3.73
N LEU A 132 -0.72 -18.35 4.06
CA LEU A 132 -1.77 -18.73 3.10
C LEU A 132 -2.29 -17.51 2.30
N GLN A 133 -2.29 -16.36 2.92
CA GLN A 133 -2.76 -15.10 2.35
C GLN A 133 -1.83 -14.58 1.25
N ALA A 134 -0.50 -14.67 1.46
CA ALA A 134 0.48 -14.33 0.42
C ALA A 134 0.34 -15.22 -0.81
N GLN A 135 0.01 -16.50 -0.62
CA GLN A 135 -0.24 -17.43 -1.73
C GLN A 135 -1.53 -17.11 -2.49
N ASN A 136 -2.60 -16.76 -1.78
CA ASN A 136 -3.85 -16.36 -2.43
C ASN A 136 -3.67 -15.09 -3.26
N ILE A 137 -2.93 -14.10 -2.75
CA ILE A 137 -2.57 -12.89 -3.49
C ILE A 137 -1.67 -13.23 -4.68
N ARG A 138 -0.68 -14.11 -4.50
CA ARG A 138 0.19 -14.58 -5.58
C ARG A 138 -0.60 -15.27 -6.70
N LYS A 139 -1.51 -16.19 -6.36
CA LYS A 139 -2.39 -16.85 -7.33
C LYS A 139 -3.25 -15.84 -8.07
N LEU A 140 -3.85 -14.89 -7.33
CA LEU A 140 -4.68 -13.84 -7.92
C LEU A 140 -3.88 -13.01 -8.94
N LEU A 141 -2.67 -12.59 -8.58
CA LEU A 141 -1.80 -11.81 -9.45
C LEU A 141 -1.30 -12.60 -10.68
N LEU A 142 -1.01 -13.89 -10.54
CA LEU A 142 -0.65 -14.77 -11.68
C LEU A 142 -1.80 -14.85 -12.69
N THR A 143 -3.03 -14.95 -12.19
CA THR A 143 -4.23 -15.06 -13.02
C THR A 143 -4.56 -13.75 -13.78
N ILE A 144 -4.09 -12.59 -13.29
CA ILE A 144 -4.23 -11.30 -14.01
C ILE A 144 -3.55 -11.35 -15.38
N GLY A 145 -2.40 -12.02 -15.46
CA GLY A 145 -1.67 -12.18 -16.71
C GLY A 145 -2.45 -12.94 -17.77
N ASP A 146 -3.40 -13.79 -17.36
CA ASP A 146 -4.24 -14.59 -18.27
C ASP A 146 -5.55 -13.88 -18.61
N ASP A 147 -6.18 -13.23 -17.62
CA ASP A 147 -7.43 -12.48 -17.80
C ASP A 147 -7.68 -11.46 -16.68
N ALA A 148 -7.54 -10.18 -16.99
CA ALA A 148 -7.72 -9.09 -16.02
C ALA A 148 -9.15 -9.00 -15.43
N ARG A 149 -10.16 -9.65 -16.04
CA ARG A 149 -11.53 -9.71 -15.49
C ARG A 149 -11.59 -10.41 -14.14
N VAL A 150 -10.70 -11.37 -13.89
CA VAL A 150 -10.60 -12.04 -12.58
C VAL A 150 -10.43 -11.04 -11.45
N ILE A 151 -9.51 -10.08 -11.60
CA ILE A 151 -9.26 -9.12 -10.54
C ILE A 151 -10.37 -8.08 -10.40
N LEU A 152 -10.98 -7.67 -11.53
CA LEU A 152 -12.11 -6.74 -11.52
C LEU A 152 -13.31 -7.33 -10.76
N ILE A 153 -13.58 -8.64 -10.95
CA ILE A 153 -14.63 -9.36 -10.22
C ILE A 153 -14.23 -9.50 -8.73
N LYS A 154 -12.97 -9.81 -8.41
CA LYS A 154 -12.52 -9.87 -7.00
C LYS A 154 -12.58 -8.52 -6.29
N ILE A 155 -12.34 -7.40 -6.98
CA ILE A 155 -12.54 -6.05 -6.44
C ILE A 155 -14.03 -5.81 -6.16
N ALA A 156 -14.93 -6.23 -7.08
CA ALA A 156 -16.38 -6.13 -6.89
C ALA A 156 -16.86 -6.96 -5.69
N ASP A 157 -16.38 -8.20 -5.57
CA ASP A 157 -16.63 -9.08 -4.41
C ASP A 157 -16.15 -8.42 -3.11
N ARG A 158 -14.92 -7.90 -3.09
CA ARG A 158 -14.36 -7.19 -1.93
C ARG A 158 -15.20 -5.97 -1.56
N LEU A 159 -15.62 -5.17 -2.53
CA LEU A 159 -16.45 -3.99 -2.30
C LEU A 159 -17.79 -4.37 -1.64
N HIS A 160 -18.47 -5.39 -2.17
CA HIS A 160 -19.72 -5.85 -1.57
C HIS A 160 -19.50 -6.38 -0.14
N ASN A 161 -18.42 -7.14 0.09
CA ASN A 161 -18.06 -7.64 1.41
C ASN A 161 -17.77 -6.48 2.38
N MET A 162 -17.12 -5.41 1.95
CA MET A 162 -16.89 -4.21 2.75
C MET A 162 -18.19 -3.45 3.08
N ARG A 163 -19.12 -3.35 2.12
CA ARG A 163 -20.45 -2.73 2.33
C ARG A 163 -21.28 -3.47 3.39
N THR A 164 -21.09 -4.79 3.52
CA THR A 164 -21.83 -5.67 4.45
C THR A 164 -21.03 -6.11 5.67
N LEU A 165 -19.84 -5.52 5.91
CA LEU A 165 -18.87 -5.96 6.92
C LEU A 165 -19.37 -5.80 8.37
N GLY A 166 -20.38 -4.96 8.61
CA GLY A 166 -20.92 -4.68 9.95
C GLY A 166 -21.46 -5.91 10.72
N SER A 167 -21.84 -6.99 10.02
CA SER A 167 -22.32 -8.23 10.63
C SER A 167 -21.22 -9.16 11.14
N MET A 168 -19.94 -8.82 10.89
CA MET A 168 -18.79 -9.62 11.30
C MET A 168 -18.28 -9.21 12.69
N LYS A 169 -17.52 -10.11 13.34
CA LYS A 169 -16.85 -9.81 14.61
C LYS A 169 -15.78 -8.73 14.43
N PRO A 170 -15.49 -7.88 15.45
CA PRO A 170 -14.54 -6.77 15.35
C PRO A 170 -13.14 -7.17 14.87
N ASP A 171 -12.58 -8.29 15.32
CA ASP A 171 -11.29 -8.82 14.87
C ASP A 171 -11.26 -9.11 13.37
N LYS A 172 -12.35 -9.70 12.85
CA LYS A 172 -12.51 -9.96 11.42
C LYS A 172 -12.74 -8.69 10.62
N GLN A 173 -13.46 -7.71 11.19
CA GLN A 173 -13.64 -6.40 10.56
C GLN A 173 -12.30 -5.71 10.34
N LEU A 174 -11.44 -5.66 11.38
CA LEU A 174 -10.09 -5.07 11.28
C LEU A 174 -9.20 -5.79 10.26
N LYS A 175 -9.23 -7.14 10.26
CA LYS A 175 -8.46 -7.94 9.29
C LYS A 175 -8.88 -7.63 7.86
N ILE A 176 -10.18 -7.67 7.56
CA ILE A 176 -10.72 -7.46 6.20
C ILE A 176 -10.51 -6.00 5.76
N ALA A 177 -10.68 -5.03 6.67
CA ALA A 177 -10.40 -3.62 6.40
C ALA A 177 -8.91 -3.39 6.10
N GLY A 178 -8.00 -3.96 6.90
CA GLY A 178 -6.55 -3.88 6.67
C GLY A 178 -6.11 -4.50 5.35
N GLU A 179 -6.63 -5.68 4.99
CA GLU A 179 -6.39 -6.28 3.66
C GLU A 179 -6.88 -5.37 2.53
N THR A 180 -8.03 -4.72 2.75
CA THR A 180 -8.65 -3.86 1.75
C THR A 180 -7.88 -2.57 1.55
N SER A 181 -7.47 -1.91 2.62
CA SER A 181 -6.68 -0.68 2.56
C SER A 181 -5.27 -0.93 2.03
N PHE A 182 -4.66 -2.09 2.37
CA PHE A 182 -3.30 -2.41 1.96
C PHE A 182 -3.19 -2.90 0.51
N PHE A 183 -4.15 -3.69 0.02
CA PHE A 183 -4.03 -4.36 -1.27
C PHE A 183 -5.12 -3.97 -2.27
N TYR A 184 -6.41 -4.10 -1.91
CA TYR A 184 -7.50 -3.95 -2.88
C TYR A 184 -7.75 -2.49 -3.29
N ALA A 185 -7.65 -1.53 -2.37
CA ALA A 185 -7.84 -0.11 -2.71
C ALA A 185 -6.71 0.42 -3.61
N PRO A 186 -5.39 0.16 -3.34
CA PRO A 186 -4.32 0.48 -4.26
C PRO A 186 -4.44 -0.20 -5.62
N LEU A 187 -4.91 -1.45 -5.63
CA LEU A 187 -5.12 -2.20 -6.86
C LEU A 187 -6.25 -1.59 -7.71
N ALA A 188 -7.36 -1.17 -7.08
CA ALA A 188 -8.43 -0.45 -7.75
C ALA A 188 -7.94 0.90 -8.32
N ASP A 189 -7.06 1.60 -7.61
CA ASP A 189 -6.41 2.84 -8.09
C ASP A 189 -5.56 2.57 -9.34
N ARG A 190 -4.75 1.51 -9.30
CA ARG A 190 -3.89 1.12 -10.44
C ARG A 190 -4.68 0.76 -11.68
N LEU A 191 -5.85 0.13 -11.49
CA LEU A 191 -6.77 -0.24 -12.58
C LEU A 191 -7.70 0.92 -12.99
N GLY A 192 -7.55 2.12 -12.42
CA GLY A 192 -8.33 3.31 -12.75
C GLY A 192 -9.76 3.33 -12.20
N LEU A 193 -10.12 2.43 -11.28
CA LEU A 193 -11.45 2.34 -10.67
C LEU A 193 -11.60 3.35 -9.51
N PHE A 194 -11.55 4.65 -9.81
CA PHE A 194 -11.45 5.69 -8.76
C PHE A 194 -12.65 5.76 -7.82
N SER A 195 -13.85 5.50 -8.30
CA SER A 195 -15.05 5.48 -7.47
C SER A 195 -14.96 4.36 -6.45
N ILE A 196 -14.68 3.14 -6.91
CA ILE A 196 -14.54 1.94 -6.09
C ILE A 196 -13.38 2.08 -5.11
N LYS A 197 -12.22 2.58 -5.56
CA LYS A 197 -11.05 2.85 -4.71
C LYS A 197 -11.42 3.79 -3.56
N THR A 198 -12.09 4.91 -3.85
CA THR A 198 -12.47 5.89 -2.83
C THR A 198 -13.43 5.28 -1.80
N GLU A 199 -14.39 4.47 -2.25
CA GLU A 199 -15.34 3.79 -1.37
C GLU A 199 -14.64 2.72 -0.51
N LEU A 200 -13.72 1.94 -1.09
CA LEU A 200 -12.93 0.95 -0.35
C LEU A 200 -12.08 1.62 0.73
N GLU A 201 -11.44 2.75 0.43
CA GLU A 201 -10.68 3.55 1.40
C GLU A 201 -11.57 4.07 2.53
N ASP A 202 -12.72 4.65 2.21
CA ASP A 202 -13.66 5.19 3.20
C ASP A 202 -14.26 4.10 4.09
N LEU A 203 -14.61 2.94 3.51
CA LEU A 203 -15.12 1.80 4.25
C LEU A 203 -14.03 1.18 5.15
N SER A 204 -12.79 1.08 4.67
CA SER A 204 -11.67 0.61 5.48
C SER A 204 -11.41 1.57 6.64
N PHE A 205 -11.35 2.87 6.37
CA PHE A 205 -11.17 3.91 7.37
C PHE A 205 -12.25 3.88 8.47
N ARG A 206 -13.50 3.59 8.11
CA ARG A 206 -14.60 3.45 9.07
C ARG A 206 -14.34 2.37 10.11
N TYR A 207 -13.69 1.26 9.74
CA TYR A 207 -13.41 0.15 10.66
C TYR A 207 -12.04 0.25 11.32
N GLU A 208 -11.07 0.89 10.67
CA GLU A 208 -9.72 1.08 11.22
C GLU A 208 -9.67 2.26 12.21
N HIS A 209 -10.43 3.35 11.96
CA HIS A 209 -10.45 4.58 12.76
C HIS A 209 -11.90 5.08 12.96
N PRO A 210 -12.74 4.35 13.72
CA PRO A 210 -14.18 4.63 13.78
C PRO A 210 -14.53 6.02 14.31
N ASP A 211 -13.79 6.52 15.32
CA ASP A 211 -14.05 7.82 15.94
C ASP A 211 -13.70 8.97 15.00
N ALA A 212 -12.52 8.92 14.36
CA ALA A 212 -12.08 9.90 13.38
C ALA A 212 -13.02 9.93 12.15
N TYR A 213 -13.45 8.74 11.69
CA TYR A 213 -14.43 8.63 10.62
C TYR A 213 -15.78 9.28 10.99
N ALA A 214 -16.29 8.99 12.20
CA ALA A 214 -17.56 9.53 12.67
C ALA A 214 -17.52 11.06 12.79
N GLU A 215 -16.44 11.61 13.33
CA GLU A 215 -16.23 13.05 13.45
C GLU A 215 -16.19 13.74 12.10
N ILE A 216 -15.34 13.26 11.16
CA ILE A 216 -15.22 13.83 9.82
C ILE A 216 -16.55 13.74 9.08
N LYS A 217 -17.23 12.60 9.14
CA LYS A 217 -18.53 12.39 8.51
C LYS A 217 -19.58 13.34 9.04
N ARG A 218 -19.61 13.59 10.35
CA ARG A 218 -20.51 14.58 10.97
C ARG A 218 -20.24 15.98 10.44
N LYS A 219 -18.97 16.43 10.45
CA LYS A 219 -18.56 17.76 9.94
C LYS A 219 -18.88 17.93 8.45
N VAL A 220 -18.64 16.91 7.64
CA VAL A 220 -19.00 16.89 6.22
C VAL A 220 -20.51 17.04 6.04
N LYS A 221 -21.33 16.35 6.84
CA LYS A 221 -22.79 16.45 6.76
C LYS A 221 -23.31 17.83 7.22
N GLU A 222 -22.77 18.38 8.29
CA GLU A 222 -23.14 19.72 8.80
C GLU A 222 -22.87 20.82 7.78
N SER A 223 -21.84 20.66 6.93
CA SER A 223 -21.50 21.61 5.86
C SER A 223 -22.29 21.43 4.55
N GLU A 224 -23.20 20.44 4.47
CA GLU A 224 -23.86 20.05 3.21
C GLU A 224 -24.80 21.13 2.65
N SER A 225 -25.63 21.75 3.50
CA SER A 225 -26.58 22.78 3.06
C SER A 225 -25.88 24.04 2.52
N GLY A 226 -24.80 24.48 3.17
CA GLY A 226 -24.00 25.60 2.70
C GLY A 226 -23.26 25.33 1.39
N ARG A 227 -22.89 24.07 1.15
CA ARG A 227 -22.21 23.68 -0.09
C ARG A 227 -23.12 23.65 -1.32
N GLU A 228 -24.37 23.23 -1.16
CA GLU A 228 -25.32 23.26 -2.27
C GLU A 228 -25.61 24.70 -2.73
N ASP A 229 -25.81 25.62 -1.78
CA ASP A 229 -25.95 27.04 -2.09
C ASP A 229 -24.70 27.61 -2.78
N LEU A 230 -23.52 27.29 -2.25
CA LEU A 230 -22.23 27.68 -2.84
C LEU A 230 -22.10 27.13 -4.28
N PHE A 231 -22.50 25.88 -4.52
CA PHE A 231 -22.47 25.29 -5.85
C PHE A 231 -23.37 26.02 -6.83
N GLN A 232 -24.60 26.33 -6.44
CA GLN A 232 -25.54 27.04 -7.30
C GLN A 232 -25.06 28.46 -7.64
N ARG A 233 -24.55 29.21 -6.67
CA ARG A 233 -23.97 30.54 -6.88
C ARG A 233 -22.70 30.49 -7.74
N PHE A 234 -21.85 29.49 -7.56
CA PHE A 234 -20.65 29.24 -8.39
C PHE A 234 -21.02 28.86 -9.82
N ALA A 235 -22.00 27.98 -9.97
CA ALA A 235 -22.35 27.40 -11.28
C ALA A 235 -23.13 28.42 -12.16
N ALA A 236 -23.95 29.32 -11.58
CA ALA A 236 -24.84 30.16 -12.33
C ALA A 236 -24.16 31.04 -13.42
N PRO A 237 -23.06 31.78 -13.16
CA PRO A 237 -22.39 32.57 -14.19
C PRO A 237 -21.70 31.71 -15.22
N LEU A 238 -21.19 30.53 -14.84
CA LEU A 238 -20.56 29.60 -15.76
C LEU A 238 -21.56 28.92 -16.70
N LYS A 239 -22.74 28.54 -16.19
CA LYS A 239 -23.83 27.98 -17.00
C LYS A 239 -24.21 28.94 -18.12
N LYS A 240 -24.43 30.23 -17.80
CA LYS A 240 -24.74 31.24 -18.81
C LYS A 240 -23.68 31.31 -19.90
N LYS A 241 -22.42 31.28 -19.53
CA LYS A 241 -21.29 31.38 -20.46
C LYS A 241 -21.14 30.11 -21.32
N PHE A 242 -21.34 28.93 -20.74
CA PHE A 242 -21.29 27.65 -21.48
C PHE A 242 -22.48 27.50 -22.44
N ASP A 243 -23.67 28.03 -22.06
CA ASP A 243 -24.83 28.03 -22.92
C ASP A 243 -24.61 29.00 -24.13
N GLU A 244 -23.98 30.18 -23.90
CA GLU A 244 -23.54 31.09 -24.95
C GLU A 244 -22.50 30.46 -25.92
N MET A 245 -21.65 29.56 -25.40
CA MET A 245 -20.68 28.79 -26.21
C MET A 245 -21.34 27.61 -26.95
N GLY A 246 -22.63 27.33 -26.72
CA GLY A 246 -23.33 26.19 -27.31
C GLY A 246 -22.85 24.84 -26.81
N LEU A 247 -22.28 24.77 -25.60
CA LEU A 247 -21.74 23.53 -25.04
C LEU A 247 -22.88 22.62 -24.53
N ARG A 248 -22.71 21.31 -24.77
CA ARG A 248 -23.47 20.29 -24.05
C ARG A 248 -22.60 19.80 -22.90
N TYR A 249 -23.07 20.04 -21.68
CA TYR A 249 -22.29 19.76 -20.49
C TYR A 249 -23.17 19.33 -19.31
N GLU A 250 -22.54 18.68 -18.36
CA GLU A 250 -23.09 18.39 -17.03
C GLU A 250 -22.14 18.93 -15.97
N MET A 251 -22.67 19.64 -14.97
CA MET A 251 -21.92 20.10 -13.81
C MET A 251 -22.34 19.34 -12.57
N LYS A 252 -21.37 18.71 -11.89
CA LYS A 252 -21.60 17.95 -10.67
C LYS A 252 -20.76 18.50 -9.51
N ALA A 253 -21.38 18.66 -8.35
CA ALA A 253 -20.67 18.86 -7.11
C ALA A 253 -20.06 17.51 -6.66
N ARG A 254 -18.82 17.51 -6.20
CA ARG A 254 -18.16 16.36 -5.61
C ARG A 254 -17.61 16.70 -4.25
N VAL A 255 -17.92 15.89 -3.26
CA VAL A 255 -17.33 15.92 -1.93
C VAL A 255 -16.19 14.91 -1.86
N LYS A 256 -15.11 15.31 -1.24
CA LYS A 256 -13.95 14.42 -1.04
C LYS A 256 -14.27 13.34 -0.01
N GLY A 257 -13.80 12.11 -0.22
CA GLY A 257 -14.00 11.00 0.72
C GLY A 257 -13.41 11.30 2.09
N CYS A 258 -14.00 10.73 3.13
CA CYS A 258 -13.60 10.95 4.54
C CYS A 258 -12.14 10.55 4.78
N PHE A 259 -11.69 9.43 4.22
CA PHE A 259 -10.29 9.00 4.30
C PHE A 259 -9.33 10.02 3.67
N SER A 260 -9.69 10.53 2.48
CA SER A 260 -8.86 11.52 1.78
C SER A 260 -8.75 12.84 2.57
N ILE A 261 -9.81 13.25 3.28
CA ILE A 261 -9.81 14.41 4.17
C ILE A 261 -8.90 14.15 5.36
N TRP A 262 -9.12 13.03 6.06
CA TRP A 262 -8.34 12.62 7.22
C TRP A 262 -6.84 12.54 6.91
N ARG A 263 -6.47 11.83 5.83
CA ARG A 263 -5.09 11.72 5.37
C ARG A 263 -4.44 13.08 5.13
N LYS A 264 -5.20 14.03 4.58
CA LYS A 264 -4.69 15.38 4.33
C LYS A 264 -4.49 16.16 5.63
N MET A 265 -5.42 16.03 6.60
CA MET A 265 -5.27 16.60 7.94
C MET A 265 -4.01 16.04 8.62
N GLN A 266 -3.77 14.73 8.54
CA GLN A 266 -2.59 14.07 9.13
C GLN A 266 -1.28 14.52 8.46
N ILE A 267 -1.21 14.50 7.10
CA ILE A 267 0.03 14.85 6.37
C ILE A 267 0.40 16.32 6.56
N LYS A 268 -0.59 17.22 6.65
CA LYS A 268 -0.34 18.66 6.76
C LYS A 268 -0.39 19.18 8.19
N GLY A 269 -0.79 18.37 9.16
CA GLY A 269 -0.98 18.79 10.55
C GLY A 269 -2.04 19.90 10.72
N ILE A 270 -3.09 19.91 9.85
CA ILE A 270 -4.12 20.97 9.83
C ILE A 270 -5.47 20.43 10.31
N PRO A 271 -6.30 21.26 10.98
CA PRO A 271 -7.65 20.87 11.33
C PRO A 271 -8.55 20.78 10.09
N PHE A 272 -9.74 20.17 10.27
CA PHE A 272 -10.74 19.99 9.20
C PHE A 272 -11.11 21.28 8.48
N GLU A 273 -11.25 22.37 9.24
CA GLU A 273 -11.66 23.69 8.77
C GLU A 273 -10.64 24.34 7.80
N GLU A 274 -9.38 23.92 7.88
CA GLU A 274 -8.30 24.39 7.01
C GLU A 274 -8.09 23.52 5.76
N VAL A 275 -8.90 22.48 5.56
CA VAL A 275 -8.86 21.66 4.35
C VAL A 275 -9.61 22.36 3.23
N TYR A 276 -8.92 23.12 2.39
CA TYR A 276 -9.52 24.01 1.36
C TYR A 276 -10.24 23.30 0.22
N ASP A 277 -9.92 22.04 -0.09
CA ASP A 277 -10.44 21.29 -1.24
C ASP A 277 -11.44 20.19 -0.84
N LEU A 278 -12.24 20.50 0.17
CA LEU A 278 -13.38 19.65 0.57
C LEU A 278 -14.41 19.51 -0.54
N PHE A 279 -14.52 20.57 -1.34
CA PHE A 279 -15.52 20.72 -2.39
C PHE A 279 -14.84 20.89 -3.74
N ALA A 280 -15.25 20.09 -4.71
CA ALA A 280 -14.81 20.18 -6.09
C ALA A 280 -16.04 20.24 -7.01
N VAL A 281 -15.89 20.94 -8.13
CA VAL A 281 -16.88 20.98 -9.21
C VAL A 281 -16.32 20.22 -10.40
N ARG A 282 -17.07 19.25 -10.89
CA ARG A 282 -16.75 18.49 -12.09
C ARG A 282 -17.59 19.00 -13.25
N ILE A 283 -16.95 19.34 -14.34
CA ILE A 283 -17.57 19.75 -15.60
C ILE A 283 -17.30 18.65 -16.62
N ILE A 284 -18.36 17.98 -17.06
CA ILE A 284 -18.31 16.90 -18.03
C ILE A 284 -18.97 17.41 -19.30
N PHE A 285 -18.26 17.43 -20.42
CA PHE A 285 -18.81 17.89 -21.69
C PHE A 285 -18.89 16.77 -22.72
N ASP A 286 -19.81 16.92 -23.66
CA ASP A 286 -19.98 16.02 -24.80
C ASP A 286 -19.12 16.50 -25.99
N SER A 287 -18.43 15.56 -26.67
CA SER A 287 -17.52 15.85 -27.79
C SER A 287 -18.06 15.36 -29.14
N GLN A 288 -19.37 15.32 -29.33
CA GLN A 288 -20.01 14.78 -30.55
C GLN A 288 -19.81 15.62 -31.82
N ASP A 289 -19.29 16.82 -31.71
CA ASP A 289 -19.13 17.79 -32.81
C ASP A 289 -17.83 17.63 -33.62
N GLY A 290 -16.99 16.62 -33.31
CA GLY A 290 -15.71 16.39 -33.94
C GLY A 290 -14.61 17.39 -33.57
N TYR A 291 -14.90 18.33 -32.66
CA TYR A 291 -13.88 19.25 -32.14
C TYR A 291 -12.97 18.54 -31.15
N PRO A 292 -11.63 18.74 -31.19
CA PRO A 292 -10.69 18.01 -30.33
C PRO A 292 -11.00 18.21 -28.84
N GLU A 293 -11.15 17.11 -28.10
CA GLU A 293 -11.48 17.13 -26.66
C GLU A 293 -10.50 17.97 -25.84
N LYS A 294 -9.19 17.92 -26.16
CA LYS A 294 -8.17 18.72 -25.46
C LYS A 294 -8.43 20.21 -25.64
N ASN A 295 -8.73 20.66 -26.85
CA ASN A 295 -9.00 22.05 -27.13
C ASN A 295 -10.23 22.53 -26.38
N ARG A 296 -11.29 21.71 -26.36
CA ARG A 296 -12.52 22.01 -25.61
C ARG A 296 -12.26 22.16 -24.11
N CYS A 297 -11.38 21.36 -23.53
CA CYS A 297 -10.98 21.53 -22.13
C CYS A 297 -10.35 22.91 -21.88
N TRP A 298 -9.50 23.39 -22.80
CA TRP A 298 -8.87 24.71 -22.70
C TRP A 298 -9.84 25.86 -22.95
N ASP A 299 -10.80 25.70 -23.86
CA ASP A 299 -11.88 26.69 -24.06
C ASP A 299 -12.70 26.87 -22.76
N ILE A 300 -13.08 25.76 -22.12
CA ILE A 300 -13.80 25.75 -20.84
C ILE A 300 -12.92 26.38 -19.74
N TYR A 301 -11.62 26.05 -19.69
CA TYR A 301 -10.67 26.67 -18.76
C TYR A 301 -10.66 28.21 -18.94
N THR A 302 -10.57 28.69 -20.18
CA THR A 302 -10.59 30.14 -20.48
C THR A 302 -11.88 30.78 -19.97
N ALA A 303 -13.03 30.17 -20.27
CA ALA A 303 -14.31 30.67 -19.81
C ALA A 303 -14.42 30.76 -18.29
N ILE A 304 -13.85 29.79 -17.55
CA ILE A 304 -13.83 29.80 -16.08
C ILE A 304 -12.89 30.89 -15.56
N THR A 305 -11.70 31.04 -16.14
CA THR A 305 -10.69 32.00 -15.66
C THR A 305 -11.03 33.45 -15.99
N GLU A 306 -11.86 33.67 -16.99
CA GLU A 306 -12.47 34.99 -17.25
C GLU A 306 -13.56 35.35 -16.20
N THR A 307 -14.15 34.35 -15.56
CA THR A 307 -15.20 34.56 -14.55
C THR A 307 -14.63 34.59 -13.13
N TYR A 308 -13.70 33.70 -12.85
CA TYR A 308 -13.12 33.49 -11.53
C TYR A 308 -11.59 33.56 -11.56
N ARG A 309 -11.01 34.21 -10.54
CA ARG A 309 -9.56 34.29 -10.41
C ARG A 309 -8.95 32.91 -10.11
N ASN A 310 -8.06 32.43 -10.96
CA ASN A 310 -7.40 31.15 -10.77
C ASN A 310 -6.13 31.26 -9.92
N ARG A 311 -5.66 30.10 -9.43
CA ARG A 311 -4.38 29.91 -8.75
C ARG A 311 -3.45 29.08 -9.63
N PRO A 312 -2.52 29.75 -10.39
CA PRO A 312 -1.71 29.08 -11.43
C PRO A 312 -0.87 27.91 -10.91
N GLU A 313 -0.32 27.99 -9.68
CA GLU A 313 0.53 26.95 -9.09
C GLU A 313 -0.23 25.64 -8.83
N ARG A 314 -1.57 25.70 -8.88
CA ARG A 314 -2.46 24.54 -8.70
C ARG A 314 -3.10 24.02 -9.97
N LEU A 315 -2.70 24.55 -11.13
CA LEU A 315 -3.09 23.97 -12.41
C LEU A 315 -2.41 22.60 -12.57
N ARG A 316 -3.20 21.58 -12.94
CA ARG A 316 -2.72 20.22 -13.23
C ARG A 316 -3.24 19.81 -14.61
N ASP A 317 -2.32 19.70 -15.54
CA ASP A 317 -2.59 19.29 -16.94
C ASP A 317 -2.36 17.77 -17.09
N TRP A 318 -3.41 16.99 -16.82
CA TRP A 318 -3.44 15.56 -17.12
C TRP A 318 -3.97 15.25 -18.53
N LEU A 319 -4.11 16.27 -19.40
CA LEU A 319 -4.47 16.10 -20.81
C LEU A 319 -3.22 15.89 -21.66
N SER A 320 -2.17 16.68 -21.40
CA SER A 320 -0.90 16.61 -22.12
C SER A 320 -0.05 15.44 -21.64
N THR A 321 -0.11 15.16 -20.35
CA THR A 321 0.59 14.03 -19.72
C THR A 321 -0.41 13.23 -18.87
N PRO A 322 -1.13 12.26 -19.46
CA PRO A 322 -2.05 11.40 -18.71
C PRO A 322 -1.34 10.65 -17.58
N LYS A 323 -2.09 10.30 -16.53
CA LYS A 323 -1.54 9.42 -15.48
C LYS A 323 -1.36 8.00 -16.00
N GLY A 324 -0.47 7.22 -15.38
CA GLY A 324 -0.18 5.83 -15.73
C GLY A 324 -1.37 4.85 -15.68
N ASN A 325 -2.50 5.26 -15.11
CA ASN A 325 -3.77 4.54 -15.15
C ASN A 325 -4.76 5.09 -16.20
N GLY A 326 -4.28 5.85 -17.19
CA GLY A 326 -5.09 6.41 -18.26
C GLY A 326 -5.97 7.61 -17.87
N TYR A 327 -5.86 8.12 -16.63
CA TYR A 327 -6.65 9.27 -16.19
C TYR A 327 -6.29 10.54 -16.95
N GLN A 328 -7.29 11.20 -17.53
CA GLN A 328 -7.19 12.47 -18.26
C GLN A 328 -8.18 13.49 -17.70
N ALA A 329 -7.72 14.67 -17.37
CA ALA A 329 -8.55 15.83 -16.98
C ALA A 329 -7.69 17.09 -16.89
N LEU A 330 -8.31 18.26 -16.95
CA LEU A 330 -7.69 19.53 -16.58
C LEU A 330 -8.22 19.96 -15.20
N HIS A 331 -7.32 20.13 -14.23
CA HIS A 331 -7.68 20.58 -12.89
C HIS A 331 -7.18 21.99 -12.67
N LEU A 332 -8.05 22.84 -12.16
CA LEU A 332 -7.71 24.19 -11.75
C LEU A 332 -8.34 24.51 -10.39
N THR A 333 -7.75 25.46 -9.67
CA THR A 333 -8.32 25.97 -8.42
C THR A 333 -8.63 27.44 -8.61
N VAL A 334 -9.87 27.82 -8.35
CA VAL A 334 -10.36 29.19 -8.52
C VAL A 334 -10.94 29.75 -7.22
N LEU A 335 -10.90 31.07 -7.09
CA LEU A 335 -11.54 31.79 -6.00
C LEU A 335 -13.02 32.00 -6.34
N GLY A 336 -13.89 31.22 -5.73
CA GLY A 336 -15.32 31.26 -5.91
C GLY A 336 -16.02 32.27 -5.01
N PRO A 337 -17.36 32.20 -4.92
CA PRO A 337 -18.15 33.01 -3.97
C PRO A 337 -17.64 32.84 -2.53
N ASP A 338 -17.88 33.86 -1.69
CA ASP A 338 -17.48 33.89 -0.28
C ASP A 338 -15.95 33.71 -0.05
N ALA A 339 -15.15 34.09 -1.06
CA ALA A 339 -13.68 33.93 -1.05
C ALA A 339 -13.22 32.49 -0.78
N GLN A 340 -14.03 31.50 -1.13
CA GLN A 340 -13.67 30.08 -0.98
C GLN A 340 -12.94 29.56 -2.21
N TRP A 341 -11.87 28.77 -1.98
CA TRP A 341 -11.16 28.08 -3.04
C TRP A 341 -11.94 26.85 -3.49
N ILE A 342 -12.24 26.75 -4.78
CA ILE A 342 -12.97 25.66 -5.41
C ILE A 342 -12.08 24.98 -6.42
N GLU A 343 -11.90 23.66 -6.30
CA GLU A 343 -11.25 22.83 -7.31
C GLU A 343 -12.25 22.55 -8.43
N VAL A 344 -11.86 22.82 -9.67
CA VAL A 344 -12.66 22.50 -10.86
C VAL A 344 -11.94 21.46 -11.70
N GLN A 345 -12.65 20.38 -12.07
CA GLN A 345 -12.17 19.29 -12.90
C GLN A 345 -12.91 19.29 -14.23
N ILE A 346 -12.20 19.51 -15.33
CA ILE A 346 -12.76 19.59 -16.69
C ILE A 346 -12.38 18.32 -17.44
N ARG A 347 -13.36 17.62 -18.02
CA ARG A 347 -13.15 16.40 -18.81
C ARG A 347 -14.30 16.14 -19.77
N SER A 348 -14.03 15.41 -20.87
CA SER A 348 -15.08 14.91 -21.75
C SER A 348 -15.81 13.72 -21.12
N GLN A 349 -16.96 13.33 -21.72
CA GLN A 349 -17.67 12.13 -21.28
C GLN A 349 -16.77 10.88 -21.35
N ARG A 350 -16.00 10.71 -22.44
CA ARG A 350 -15.03 9.61 -22.59
C ARG A 350 -14.00 9.60 -21.45
N MET A 351 -13.38 10.78 -21.17
CA MET A 351 -12.41 10.91 -20.08
C MET A 351 -13.04 10.62 -18.72
N ASN A 352 -14.31 10.99 -18.54
CA ASN A 352 -15.06 10.69 -17.33
C ASN A 352 -15.30 9.19 -17.16
N ASP A 353 -15.70 8.51 -18.23
CA ASP A 353 -15.92 7.06 -18.20
C ASP A 353 -14.61 6.31 -17.88
N ILE A 354 -13.50 6.70 -18.49
CA ILE A 354 -12.18 6.15 -18.16
C ILE A 354 -11.82 6.42 -16.68
N ALA A 355 -12.12 7.61 -16.17
CA ALA A 355 -11.85 7.96 -14.78
C ALA A 355 -12.72 7.19 -13.77
N GLU A 356 -13.96 6.82 -14.12
CA GLU A 356 -14.88 6.11 -13.22
C GLU A 356 -14.78 4.57 -13.35
N GLN A 357 -14.61 4.06 -14.58
CA GLN A 357 -14.64 2.62 -14.91
C GLN A 357 -13.24 2.06 -15.27
N GLY A 358 -12.21 2.92 -15.33
CA GLY A 358 -10.84 2.51 -15.55
C GLY A 358 -10.63 1.67 -16.80
N LEU A 359 -9.96 0.54 -16.63
CA LEU A 359 -9.59 -0.39 -17.69
C LEU A 359 -10.81 -0.90 -18.50
N ALA A 360 -11.96 -1.08 -17.85
CA ALA A 360 -13.18 -1.55 -18.53
C ALA A 360 -13.72 -0.53 -19.53
N ALA A 361 -13.65 0.77 -19.24
CA ALA A 361 -14.00 1.82 -20.20
C ALA A 361 -13.02 1.86 -21.37
N HIS A 362 -11.73 1.66 -21.10
CA HIS A 362 -10.68 1.63 -22.13
C HIS A 362 -10.95 0.55 -23.18
N TRP A 363 -11.34 -0.66 -22.75
CA TRP A 363 -11.75 -1.75 -23.66
C TRP A 363 -12.98 -1.41 -24.50
N ARG A 364 -13.91 -0.62 -23.97
CA ARG A 364 -15.12 -0.20 -24.69
C ARG A 364 -14.81 0.75 -25.86
N TYR A 365 -13.90 1.70 -25.64
CA TYR A 365 -13.61 2.75 -26.63
C TYR A 365 -12.60 2.33 -27.71
N LYS A 366 -11.73 1.34 -27.45
CA LYS A 366 -10.75 0.84 -28.42
C LYS A 366 -11.30 -0.24 -29.38
N GLY A 367 -12.49 -0.83 -29.13
CA GLY A 367 -13.06 -1.91 -29.96
C GLY A 367 -12.21 -3.18 -29.93
N ASP A 368 -12.33 -4.02 -30.99
CA ASP A 368 -11.57 -5.27 -31.13
C ASP A 368 -10.09 -5.08 -31.55
N VAL A 369 -9.64 -3.84 -31.75
CA VAL A 369 -8.24 -3.52 -32.04
C VAL A 369 -7.52 -3.32 -30.72
N VAL A 370 -6.83 -4.37 -30.26
CA VAL A 370 -5.93 -4.34 -29.13
C VAL A 370 -4.66 -3.61 -29.54
N GLU A 371 -4.67 -2.28 -29.53
CA GLU A 371 -3.42 -1.54 -29.27
C GLU A 371 -3.13 -1.77 -27.78
N GLU A 372 -2.13 -2.58 -27.53
CA GLU A 372 -1.62 -2.94 -26.21
C GLU A 372 -1.45 -1.67 -25.38
N ASP A 373 -2.07 -1.64 -24.20
CA ASP A 373 -1.88 -0.55 -23.26
C ASP A 373 -0.51 -0.75 -22.61
N HIS A 374 0.51 -0.19 -23.26
CA HIS A 374 1.92 -0.43 -22.96
C HIS A 374 2.25 -0.26 -21.46
N GLU A 375 1.60 0.65 -20.76
CA GLU A 375 1.85 0.87 -19.33
C GLU A 375 1.27 -0.25 -18.44
N LEU A 376 0.09 -0.75 -18.78
CA LEU A 376 -0.51 -1.89 -18.08
C LEU A 376 0.31 -3.17 -18.33
N GLU A 377 0.78 -3.39 -19.56
CA GLU A 377 1.62 -4.54 -19.90
C GLU A 377 2.96 -4.48 -19.17
N VAL A 378 3.64 -3.33 -19.17
CA VAL A 378 4.88 -3.14 -18.41
C VAL A 378 4.66 -3.43 -16.92
N TRP A 379 3.52 -3.00 -16.35
CA TRP A 379 3.19 -3.33 -14.97
C TRP A 379 2.91 -4.81 -14.77
N LEU A 380 2.16 -5.45 -15.67
CA LEU A 380 1.89 -6.89 -15.62
C LEU A 380 3.19 -7.71 -15.74
N ASP A 381 4.10 -7.30 -16.62
CA ASP A 381 5.41 -7.93 -16.76
C ASP A 381 6.27 -7.75 -15.51
N THR A 382 6.24 -6.59 -14.89
CA THR A 382 6.89 -6.35 -13.58
C THR A 382 6.33 -7.29 -12.52
N ILE A 383 5.00 -7.45 -12.46
CA ILE A 383 4.36 -8.39 -11.52
C ILE A 383 4.75 -9.83 -11.85
N ARG A 384 4.78 -10.24 -13.13
CA ARG A 384 5.22 -11.59 -13.54
C ARG A 384 6.67 -11.87 -13.14
N GLU A 385 7.58 -10.91 -13.29
CA GLU A 385 8.97 -11.05 -12.82
C GLU A 385 9.05 -11.24 -11.31
N VAL A 386 8.33 -10.43 -10.54
CA VAL A 386 8.24 -10.55 -9.08
C VAL A 386 7.68 -11.92 -8.67
N LEU A 387 6.66 -12.41 -9.39
CA LEU A 387 6.01 -13.71 -9.14
C LEU A 387 6.89 -14.91 -9.46
N ASN A 388 7.72 -14.79 -10.50
CA ASN A 388 8.63 -15.85 -10.95
C ASN A 388 9.91 -15.94 -10.11
N HIS A 389 10.10 -15.04 -9.13
CA HIS A 389 11.28 -15.07 -8.26
C HIS A 389 11.12 -16.20 -7.22
N PRO A 390 11.97 -17.27 -7.24
CA PRO A 390 11.74 -18.50 -6.48
C PRO A 390 11.93 -18.33 -4.96
N ASP A 391 12.64 -17.31 -4.51
CA ASP A 391 13.13 -17.19 -3.13
C ASP A 391 12.51 -16.02 -2.33
N SER A 392 11.57 -15.25 -2.89
CA SER A 392 10.90 -14.21 -2.11
C SER A 392 10.02 -14.85 -1.04
N LYS A 393 10.44 -14.75 0.23
CA LYS A 393 9.61 -15.14 1.38
C LYS A 393 8.30 -14.37 1.30
N GLY A 394 7.21 -14.99 1.72
CA GLY A 394 5.85 -14.45 1.52
C GLY A 394 5.67 -12.97 1.89
N MET A 395 6.46 -12.48 2.85
CA MET A 395 6.48 -11.11 3.32
C MET A 395 7.17 -10.13 2.34
N GLU A 396 8.36 -10.46 1.85
CA GLU A 396 9.11 -9.63 0.88
C GLU A 396 8.32 -9.49 -0.42
N PHE A 397 7.69 -10.59 -0.85
CA PHE A 397 6.79 -10.61 -2.00
C PHE A 397 5.66 -9.59 -1.86
N LEU A 398 4.93 -9.60 -0.72
CA LEU A 398 3.82 -8.67 -0.51
C LEU A 398 4.27 -7.20 -0.43
N ASN A 399 5.43 -6.92 0.17
CA ASN A 399 5.99 -5.57 0.19
C ASN A 399 6.37 -5.10 -1.22
N THR A 400 6.97 -5.99 -2.02
CA THR A 400 7.36 -5.68 -3.41
C THR A 400 6.13 -5.41 -4.28
N VAL A 401 5.08 -6.23 -4.15
CA VAL A 401 3.79 -6.02 -4.82
C VAL A 401 3.15 -4.69 -4.37
N HIS A 402 3.12 -4.44 -3.07
CA HIS A 402 2.58 -3.21 -2.51
C HIS A 402 3.28 -1.95 -3.05
N LEU A 403 4.62 -1.96 -3.12
CA LEU A 403 5.38 -0.86 -3.72
C LEU A 403 5.03 -0.65 -5.20
N SER A 404 4.71 -1.71 -5.95
CA SER A 404 4.30 -1.60 -7.36
C SER A 404 2.88 -1.06 -7.54
N LEU A 405 2.03 -1.14 -6.51
CA LEU A 405 0.63 -0.68 -6.54
C LEU A 405 0.50 0.81 -6.19
N TYR A 406 1.37 1.33 -5.32
CA TYR A 406 1.33 2.75 -4.95
C TYR A 406 2.11 3.57 -5.98
N SER A 407 1.40 4.35 -6.80
CA SER A 407 2.02 5.30 -7.71
C SER A 407 1.39 6.69 -7.58
N HIS A 408 2.08 7.56 -6.84
CA HIS A 408 2.08 8.96 -7.24
C HIS A 408 3.21 9.07 -8.26
N ASP A 409 2.87 9.01 -9.54
CA ASP A 409 3.87 8.94 -10.60
C ASP A 409 4.48 10.31 -10.89
N ILE A 410 5.79 10.32 -11.09
CA ILE A 410 6.52 11.41 -11.73
C ILE A 410 6.89 10.96 -13.16
N THR A 411 6.97 11.90 -14.07
CA THR A 411 7.49 11.64 -15.42
C THR A 411 8.84 12.32 -15.56
N ALA A 412 9.89 11.53 -15.77
CA ALA A 412 11.22 12.02 -16.12
C ALA A 412 11.53 11.67 -17.57
N PHE A 413 12.41 12.42 -18.22
CA PHE A 413 12.68 12.32 -19.65
C PHE A 413 14.12 11.87 -19.92
N THR A 414 14.28 10.97 -20.87
CA THR A 414 15.61 10.68 -21.42
C THR A 414 16.11 11.87 -22.25
N PRO A 415 17.43 11.98 -22.56
CA PRO A 415 17.95 13.05 -23.42
C PRO A 415 17.31 13.12 -24.81
N LYS A 416 16.73 12.00 -25.28
CA LYS A 416 15.99 11.92 -26.55
C LYS A 416 14.51 12.31 -26.42
N GLY A 417 14.07 12.79 -25.23
CA GLY A 417 12.69 13.19 -24.99
C GLY A 417 11.71 12.04 -24.73
N ARG A 418 12.17 10.79 -24.56
CA ARG A 418 11.29 9.67 -24.21
C ARG A 418 10.85 9.82 -22.74
N PRO A 419 9.54 9.87 -22.44
CA PRO A 419 9.05 9.90 -21.09
C PRO A 419 9.21 8.53 -20.41
N ILE A 420 9.60 8.55 -19.14
CA ILE A 420 9.66 7.39 -18.23
C ILE A 420 8.84 7.74 -17.00
N THR A 421 7.80 6.97 -16.77
CA THR A 421 6.92 7.13 -15.59
C THR A 421 7.48 6.33 -14.43
N LEU A 422 7.66 6.98 -13.27
CA LEU A 422 8.22 6.40 -12.06
C LEU A 422 7.40 6.81 -10.84
N PRO A 423 7.40 6.04 -9.75
CA PRO A 423 6.76 6.46 -8.51
C PRO A 423 7.43 7.72 -7.94
N LEU A 424 6.66 8.48 -7.17
CA LEU A 424 7.19 9.58 -6.36
C LEU A 424 8.32 9.02 -5.47
N ASP A 425 9.36 9.82 -5.24
CA ASP A 425 10.57 9.43 -4.53
C ASP A 425 11.47 8.40 -5.26
N ALA A 426 11.22 8.13 -6.55
CA ALA A 426 12.14 7.32 -7.36
C ALA A 426 13.51 8.00 -7.48
N SER A 427 14.56 7.19 -7.39
CA SER A 427 15.94 7.62 -7.50
C SER A 427 16.44 7.63 -8.95
N VAL A 428 17.60 8.23 -9.19
CA VAL A 428 18.33 8.12 -10.47
C VAL A 428 18.55 6.66 -10.85
N LEU A 429 18.82 5.79 -9.87
CA LEU A 429 19.03 4.37 -10.11
C LEU A 429 17.74 3.66 -10.55
N ASP A 430 16.59 4.02 -9.95
CA ASP A 430 15.28 3.53 -10.41
C ASP A 430 15.03 3.88 -11.87
N PHE A 431 15.35 5.12 -12.27
CA PHE A 431 15.26 5.56 -13.67
C PHE A 431 16.18 4.75 -14.58
N ALA A 432 17.42 4.48 -14.15
CA ALA A 432 18.37 3.71 -14.94
C ALA A 432 17.85 2.29 -15.22
N TYR A 433 17.32 1.61 -14.21
CA TYR A 433 16.68 0.29 -14.36
C TYR A 433 15.43 0.34 -15.23
N ALA A 434 14.60 1.38 -15.10
CA ALA A 434 13.39 1.56 -15.91
C ALA A 434 13.70 1.77 -17.40
N VAL A 435 14.87 2.33 -17.74
CA VAL A 435 15.33 2.45 -19.13
C VAL A 435 15.84 1.12 -19.67
N HIS A 436 16.77 0.47 -18.94
CA HIS A 436 17.32 -0.85 -19.28
C HIS A 436 18.09 -1.46 -18.09
N THR A 437 17.98 -2.77 -17.88
CA THR A 437 18.67 -3.47 -16.78
C THR A 437 20.18 -3.26 -16.79
N ASP A 438 20.84 -3.36 -17.98
CA ASP A 438 22.30 -3.19 -18.08
C ASP A 438 22.74 -1.77 -17.71
N LEU A 439 21.91 -0.75 -18.00
CA LEU A 439 22.18 0.63 -17.56
C LEU A 439 22.06 0.76 -16.05
N GLY A 440 21.10 0.09 -15.45
CA GLY A 440 20.94 0.02 -13.99
C GLY A 440 22.16 -0.66 -13.34
N ASP A 441 22.54 -1.85 -13.81
CA ASP A 441 23.65 -2.65 -13.26
C ASP A 441 25.00 -1.91 -13.32
N THR A 442 25.19 -1.03 -14.30
CA THR A 442 26.46 -0.31 -14.54
C THR A 442 26.40 1.18 -14.20
N CYS A 443 25.32 1.64 -13.58
CA CYS A 443 25.08 3.05 -13.28
C CYS A 443 26.04 3.57 -12.19
N ILE A 444 26.65 4.74 -12.44
CA ILE A 444 27.52 5.45 -11.47
C ILE A 444 26.92 6.78 -11.00
N GLY A 445 25.87 7.24 -11.66
CA GLY A 445 25.20 8.51 -11.42
C GLY A 445 24.44 8.97 -12.66
N ALA A 446 23.91 10.17 -12.64
CA ALA A 446 23.30 10.79 -13.82
C ALA A 446 23.54 12.29 -13.88
N LYS A 447 23.39 12.86 -15.10
CA LYS A 447 23.21 14.30 -15.25
C LYS A 447 21.71 14.57 -15.29
N VAL A 448 21.20 15.20 -14.23
CA VAL A 448 19.81 15.64 -14.13
C VAL A 448 19.77 17.14 -14.41
N ASN A 449 19.04 17.54 -15.45
CA ASN A 449 18.97 18.95 -15.88
C ASN A 449 20.38 19.57 -15.99
N HIS A 450 21.29 18.83 -16.66
CA HIS A 450 22.71 19.19 -16.88
C HIS A 450 23.62 19.21 -15.62
N LYS A 451 23.14 18.82 -14.43
CA LYS A 451 23.94 18.70 -13.20
C LYS A 451 24.23 17.24 -12.90
N VAL A 452 25.49 16.91 -12.59
CA VAL A 452 25.85 15.54 -12.17
C VAL A 452 25.40 15.30 -10.74
N LEU A 453 24.60 14.26 -10.57
CA LEU A 453 23.97 13.90 -9.30
C LEU A 453 24.19 12.41 -8.97
N PRO A 454 24.18 12.00 -7.70
CA PRO A 454 24.42 10.62 -7.26
C PRO A 454 23.24 9.70 -7.57
N LEU A 455 23.46 8.37 -7.46
CA LEU A 455 22.46 7.32 -7.67
C LEU A 455 21.22 7.49 -6.79
N SER A 456 21.40 7.96 -5.56
CA SER A 456 20.32 8.12 -4.56
C SER A 456 19.51 9.41 -4.72
N TYR A 457 19.85 10.29 -5.67
CA TYR A 457 19.12 11.53 -5.89
C TYR A 457 17.67 11.24 -6.30
N ARG A 458 16.70 11.89 -5.61
CA ARG A 458 15.26 11.76 -5.87
C ARG A 458 14.86 12.64 -7.05
N LEU A 459 14.25 12.02 -8.05
CA LEU A 459 13.80 12.70 -9.25
C LEU A 459 12.51 13.48 -9.01
N SER A 460 12.35 14.56 -9.76
CA SER A 460 11.14 15.38 -9.79
C SER A 460 10.45 15.30 -11.14
N ASN A 461 9.15 15.63 -11.17
CA ASN A 461 8.40 15.62 -12.41
C ASN A 461 8.98 16.63 -13.41
N GLY A 462 9.24 16.18 -14.64
CA GLY A 462 9.82 17.00 -15.69
C GLY A 462 11.35 16.94 -15.81
N ASP A 463 12.05 16.23 -14.92
CA ASP A 463 13.50 16.11 -14.95
C ASP A 463 13.97 15.41 -16.24
N GLN A 464 15.02 15.98 -16.86
CA GLN A 464 15.75 15.35 -17.97
C GLN A 464 16.96 14.60 -17.40
N VAL A 465 17.06 13.29 -17.64
CA VAL A 465 18.03 12.40 -16.99
C VAL A 465 18.92 11.71 -18.02
N GLU A 466 20.21 12.01 -18.01
CA GLU A 466 21.27 11.33 -18.79
C GLU A 466 22.05 10.40 -17.87
N ILE A 467 21.93 9.08 -18.06
CA ILE A 467 22.55 8.05 -17.20
C ILE A 467 24.06 7.98 -17.51
N LEU A 468 24.88 7.97 -16.46
CA LEU A 468 26.32 7.77 -16.53
C LEU A 468 26.64 6.33 -16.10
N THR A 469 27.38 5.60 -16.94
CA THR A 469 27.70 4.18 -16.70
C THR A 469 29.19 3.91 -16.68
N SER A 470 29.60 2.86 -15.97
CA SER A 470 30.95 2.34 -15.97
C SER A 470 30.94 0.80 -15.91
N LYS A 471 31.69 0.15 -16.78
CA LYS A 471 31.84 -1.32 -16.78
C LYS A 471 32.54 -1.87 -15.53
N MET A 472 33.17 -1.01 -14.74
CA MET A 472 33.88 -1.38 -13.50
C MET A 472 32.94 -1.47 -12.30
N VAL A 473 31.73 -0.93 -12.40
CA VAL A 473 30.73 -0.89 -11.32
C VAL A 473 29.78 -2.06 -11.46
N GLN A 474 29.38 -2.62 -10.35
CA GLN A 474 28.39 -3.70 -10.25
C GLN A 474 27.43 -3.39 -9.09
N PRO A 475 26.21 -3.93 -9.09
CA PRO A 475 25.25 -3.73 -8.02
C PRO A 475 25.80 -4.06 -6.63
N GLU A 476 25.52 -3.18 -5.67
CA GLU A 476 25.94 -3.29 -4.28
C GLU A 476 24.73 -3.43 -3.35
N PRO A 477 24.85 -4.12 -2.20
CA PRO A 477 23.73 -4.29 -1.25
C PRO A 477 23.14 -2.95 -0.79
N GLY A 478 23.95 -1.90 -0.57
CA GLY A 478 23.50 -0.57 -0.17
C GLY A 478 22.59 0.14 -1.19
N TRP A 479 22.52 -0.35 -2.44
CA TRP A 479 21.57 0.20 -3.42
C TRP A 479 20.12 -0.10 -3.07
N LEU A 480 19.86 -1.17 -2.34
CA LEU A 480 18.52 -1.56 -1.88
C LEU A 480 17.93 -0.56 -0.88
N ASP A 481 18.77 0.22 -0.18
CA ASP A 481 18.34 1.13 0.88
C ASP A 481 17.64 2.37 0.33
N PHE A 482 17.94 2.77 -0.92
CA PHE A 482 17.40 4.00 -1.49
C PHE A 482 16.57 3.81 -2.76
N VAL A 483 16.51 2.64 -3.38
CA VAL A 483 15.62 2.42 -4.54
C VAL A 483 14.16 2.31 -4.10
N ALA A 484 13.28 2.97 -4.85
CA ALA A 484 11.85 3.01 -4.57
C ALA A 484 11.05 1.98 -5.38
N THR A 485 11.52 1.59 -6.58
CA THR A 485 10.76 0.70 -7.45
C THR A 485 10.96 -0.77 -7.10
N ALA A 486 9.87 -1.55 -7.16
CA ALA A 486 9.92 -3.00 -7.03
C ALA A 486 10.82 -3.64 -8.08
N TYR A 487 10.78 -3.11 -9.31
CA TYR A 487 11.58 -3.60 -10.44
C TYR A 487 13.09 -3.48 -10.17
N ALA A 488 13.56 -2.28 -9.76
CA ALA A 488 14.97 -2.07 -9.42
C ALA A 488 15.42 -3.01 -8.27
N LYS A 489 14.60 -3.14 -7.21
CA LYS A 489 14.91 -4.06 -6.08
C LYS A 489 15.13 -5.48 -6.56
N VAL A 490 14.19 -6.04 -7.33
CA VAL A 490 14.28 -7.42 -7.84
C VAL A 490 15.51 -7.60 -8.74
N LYS A 491 15.82 -6.62 -9.61
CA LYS A 491 17.01 -6.70 -10.49
C LYS A 491 18.31 -6.64 -9.70
N ILE A 492 18.42 -5.75 -8.72
CA ILE A 492 19.59 -5.64 -7.83
C ILE A 492 19.77 -6.95 -7.04
N GLU A 493 18.72 -7.48 -6.41
CA GLU A 493 18.80 -8.76 -5.68
C GLU A 493 19.21 -9.91 -6.59
N THR A 494 18.67 -9.97 -7.80
CA THR A 494 19.03 -10.99 -8.79
C THR A 494 20.50 -10.91 -9.18
N ALA A 495 21.03 -9.72 -9.40
CA ALA A 495 22.43 -9.47 -9.72
C ALA A 495 23.34 -9.87 -8.53
N LEU A 496 22.97 -9.49 -7.30
CA LEU A 496 23.72 -9.85 -6.09
C LEU A 496 23.75 -11.37 -5.87
N ARG A 497 22.63 -12.07 -6.06
CA ARG A 497 22.55 -13.53 -5.95
C ARG A 497 23.37 -14.23 -7.04
N ARG A 498 23.33 -13.72 -8.28
CA ARG A 498 24.16 -14.25 -9.36
C ARG A 498 25.62 -14.15 -8.99
N ARG A 499 26.09 -12.99 -8.55
CA ARG A 499 27.46 -12.74 -8.09
C ARG A 499 27.86 -13.67 -6.92
N GLN A 500 26.94 -13.85 -5.96
CA GLN A 500 27.18 -14.77 -4.85
C GLN A 500 27.38 -16.22 -5.31
N ARG A 501 26.55 -16.70 -6.26
CA ARG A 501 26.69 -18.05 -6.84
C ARG A 501 27.99 -18.20 -7.63
N GLU A 502 28.36 -17.19 -8.41
CA GLU A 502 29.63 -17.14 -9.15
C GLU A 502 30.83 -17.19 -8.19
N ALA A 503 30.80 -16.39 -7.12
CA ALA A 503 31.85 -16.42 -6.08
C ALA A 503 31.93 -17.76 -5.37
N ILE A 504 30.80 -18.41 -5.03
CA ILE A 504 30.79 -19.76 -4.43
C ILE A 504 31.40 -20.79 -5.40
N ALA A 505 30.99 -20.77 -6.68
CA ALA A 505 31.53 -21.68 -7.69
C ALA A 505 33.04 -21.48 -7.92
N GLN A 506 33.49 -20.23 -7.96
CA GLN A 506 34.91 -19.89 -8.05
C GLN A 506 35.68 -20.35 -6.80
N GLY A 507 35.11 -20.14 -5.62
CA GLY A 507 35.70 -20.62 -4.36
C GLY A 507 35.78 -22.12 -4.26
N GLU A 508 34.78 -22.84 -4.76
CA GLU A 508 34.80 -24.32 -4.86
C GLU A 508 35.91 -24.80 -5.79
N ALA A 509 36.05 -24.15 -6.96
CA ALA A 509 37.11 -24.47 -7.92
C ALA A 509 38.51 -24.21 -7.33
N LEU A 510 38.74 -23.07 -6.71
CA LEU A 510 40.01 -22.72 -6.06
C LEU A 510 40.34 -23.68 -4.91
N LEU A 511 39.36 -24.02 -4.07
CA LEU A 511 39.53 -24.98 -2.98
C LEU A 511 39.82 -26.37 -3.52
N ALA A 512 39.13 -26.83 -4.58
CA ALA A 512 39.35 -28.12 -5.20
C ALA A 512 40.75 -28.21 -5.84
N GLU A 513 41.23 -27.17 -6.49
CA GLU A 513 42.58 -27.07 -7.05
C GLU A 513 43.62 -27.15 -5.93
N ARG A 514 43.46 -26.40 -4.85
CA ARG A 514 44.37 -26.43 -3.69
C ARG A 514 44.42 -27.79 -3.00
N LEU A 515 43.26 -28.47 -2.90
CA LEU A 515 43.17 -29.83 -2.34
C LEU A 515 43.82 -30.87 -3.26
N LYS A 516 43.73 -30.71 -4.59
CA LYS A 516 44.33 -31.58 -5.58
C LYS A 516 45.86 -31.56 -5.50
N GLU A 517 46.46 -30.40 -5.23
CA GLU A 517 47.90 -30.27 -4.95
C GLU A 517 48.34 -31.13 -3.74
N GLN A 518 47.41 -31.40 -2.82
CA GLN A 518 47.61 -32.23 -1.62
C GLN A 518 47.22 -33.71 -1.84
N GLY A 519 46.87 -34.11 -3.07
CA GLY A 519 46.39 -35.44 -3.39
C GLY A 519 45.04 -35.81 -2.78
N LYS A 520 44.18 -34.80 -2.46
CA LYS A 520 42.85 -34.99 -1.90
C LYS A 520 41.77 -34.43 -2.84
N GLN A 521 40.58 -35.05 -2.75
CA GLN A 521 39.39 -34.56 -3.44
C GLN A 521 38.49 -33.83 -2.48
N LEU A 522 37.80 -32.80 -2.96
CA LEU A 522 36.78 -32.09 -2.20
C LEU A 522 35.60 -33.03 -1.92
N SER A 523 35.30 -33.25 -0.65
CA SER A 523 34.12 -33.98 -0.19
C SER A 523 33.31 -33.15 0.78
N ALA A 524 32.01 -33.43 0.88
CA ALA A 524 31.12 -32.69 1.79
C ALA A 524 31.61 -32.76 3.26
N ALA A 525 32.15 -33.92 3.68
CA ALA A 525 32.70 -34.09 5.03
C ALA A 525 33.97 -33.24 5.26
N LEU A 526 34.84 -33.11 4.25
CA LEU A 526 36.03 -32.26 4.33
C LEU A 526 35.65 -30.77 4.32
N LEU A 527 34.69 -30.37 3.47
CA LEU A 527 34.18 -29.00 3.39
C LEU A 527 33.58 -28.58 4.74
N ASN A 528 32.67 -29.39 5.31
CA ASN A 528 32.06 -29.08 6.62
C ASN A 528 33.12 -28.99 7.73
N ARG A 529 34.13 -29.83 7.71
CA ARG A 529 35.25 -29.77 8.69
C ARG A 529 36.04 -28.46 8.55
N LEU A 530 36.40 -28.08 7.31
CA LEU A 530 37.13 -26.82 7.05
C LEU A 530 36.29 -25.61 7.46
N THR A 531 35.01 -25.59 7.11
CA THR A 531 34.04 -24.56 7.52
C THR A 531 34.06 -24.38 9.05
N HIS A 532 33.97 -25.47 9.80
CA HIS A 532 33.99 -25.43 11.26
C HIS A 532 35.34 -24.97 11.82
N VAL A 533 36.48 -25.47 11.28
CA VAL A 533 37.83 -25.09 11.74
C VAL A 533 38.09 -23.61 11.54
N TYR A 534 37.64 -23.02 10.43
CA TYR A 534 37.78 -21.58 10.14
C TYR A 534 36.62 -20.75 10.65
N ARG A 535 35.69 -21.32 11.48
CA ARG A 535 34.59 -20.65 12.19
C ARG A 535 33.59 -19.94 11.27
N TYR A 536 33.27 -20.55 10.15
CA TYR A 536 32.14 -20.11 9.33
C TYR A 536 30.88 -20.88 9.68
N ASP A 537 29.73 -20.24 9.62
CA ASP A 537 28.44 -20.83 9.98
C ASP A 537 27.93 -21.80 8.92
N LYS A 538 28.26 -21.55 7.64
CA LYS A 538 27.79 -22.33 6.50
C LYS A 538 28.92 -22.56 5.49
N PRO A 539 28.95 -23.75 4.82
CA PRO A 539 29.92 -24.07 3.76
C PRO A 539 29.91 -23.04 2.62
N ASP A 540 28.71 -22.58 2.20
CA ASP A 540 28.57 -21.61 1.11
C ASP A 540 29.21 -20.25 1.46
N THR A 541 29.13 -19.84 2.74
CA THR A 541 29.77 -18.60 3.20
C THR A 541 31.30 -18.75 3.15
N PHE A 542 31.83 -19.91 3.53
CA PHE A 542 33.26 -20.20 3.46
C PHE A 542 33.75 -20.19 2.01
N LEU A 543 33.04 -20.90 1.12
CA LEU A 543 33.37 -20.93 -0.31
C LEU A 543 33.31 -19.54 -0.95
N ARG A 544 32.30 -18.75 -0.62
CA ARG A 544 32.18 -17.38 -1.11
C ARG A 544 33.42 -16.55 -0.74
N HIS A 545 33.85 -16.60 0.53
CA HIS A 545 35.02 -15.84 0.98
C HIS A 545 36.33 -16.29 0.29
N ILE A 546 36.42 -17.57 -0.10
CA ILE A 546 37.54 -18.05 -0.93
C ILE A 546 37.44 -17.43 -2.33
N GLY A 547 36.23 -17.45 -2.94
CA GLY A 547 36.00 -16.95 -4.31
C GLY A 547 36.14 -15.45 -4.43
N ASP A 548 35.70 -14.70 -3.43
CA ASP A 548 35.86 -13.23 -3.35
C ASP A 548 37.30 -12.78 -3.01
N GLY A 549 38.22 -13.74 -2.72
CA GLY A 549 39.58 -13.45 -2.33
C GLY A 549 39.75 -12.84 -0.93
N THR A 550 38.70 -12.85 -0.12
CA THR A 550 38.73 -12.36 1.27
C THR A 550 39.25 -13.40 2.25
N PHE A 551 39.30 -14.67 1.84
CA PHE A 551 39.95 -15.75 2.57
C PHE A 551 41.29 -16.11 1.91
N GLU A 552 42.37 -15.78 2.58
CA GLU A 552 43.72 -16.23 2.20
C GLU A 552 44.03 -17.56 2.85
N PHE A 553 44.52 -18.55 2.06
CA PHE A 553 44.88 -19.84 2.60
C PHE A 553 46.05 -19.70 3.57
N PRO A 554 45.87 -20.02 4.88
CA PRO A 554 46.94 -19.90 5.87
C PRO A 554 48.05 -20.90 5.60
N GLU A 555 49.30 -20.62 6.06
CA GLU A 555 50.45 -21.53 5.92
C GLU A 555 50.23 -22.94 6.50
N ASP A 556 49.37 -23.03 7.50
CA ASP A 556 49.02 -24.32 8.12
C ASP A 556 47.80 -25.02 7.53
N PHE A 557 47.20 -24.47 6.44
CA PHE A 557 46.05 -25.03 5.75
C PHE A 557 46.27 -26.52 5.40
N ASP A 558 47.45 -26.87 4.87
CA ASP A 558 47.82 -28.20 4.48
C ASP A 558 47.83 -29.20 5.67
N ARG A 559 48.13 -28.73 6.88
CA ARG A 559 48.05 -29.52 8.11
C ARG A 559 46.62 -29.77 8.55
N VAL A 560 45.78 -28.77 8.43
CA VAL A 560 44.36 -28.88 8.74
C VAL A 560 43.66 -29.83 7.78
N VAL A 561 44.01 -29.79 6.50
CA VAL A 561 43.54 -30.75 5.49
C VAL A 561 43.93 -32.18 5.82
N LYS A 562 45.11 -32.41 6.42
CA LYS A 562 45.60 -33.72 6.87
C LYS A 562 45.06 -34.16 8.25
N GLY A 563 44.13 -33.42 8.84
CA GLY A 563 43.45 -33.79 10.10
C GLY A 563 44.20 -33.40 11.38
N LYS A 564 45.22 -32.52 11.32
CA LYS A 564 45.96 -32.02 12.48
C LYS A 564 45.38 -30.69 12.92
N THR A 565 45.35 -30.43 14.23
CA THR A 565 44.89 -29.15 14.78
C THR A 565 45.74 -27.96 14.28
N PRO A 566 45.13 -26.79 13.99
CA PRO A 566 45.90 -25.63 13.58
C PRO A 566 46.89 -25.21 14.69
N LYS A 567 48.10 -24.78 14.32
CA LYS A 567 49.00 -24.14 15.26
C LYS A 567 48.40 -22.81 15.70
N SER A 568 48.23 -22.62 17.00
CA SER A 568 47.86 -21.36 17.58
C SER A 568 49.02 -20.34 17.35
N SER A 569 49.03 -19.70 16.19
CA SER A 569 49.88 -18.51 16.00
C SER A 569 49.11 -17.30 16.44
N GLY A 570 49.51 -16.75 17.57
CA GLY A 570 48.98 -15.50 18.09
C GLY A 570 49.35 -14.33 17.19
N ASN A 571 48.57 -14.05 16.19
CA ASN A 571 48.67 -12.78 15.48
C ASN A 571 47.68 -11.77 16.08
N ARG A 572 48.28 -10.77 16.75
CA ARG A 572 47.60 -9.64 17.45
C ARG A 572 46.74 -8.76 16.57
N VAL A 573 46.71 -8.93 15.26
CA VAL A 573 46.02 -8.02 14.31
C VAL A 573 44.54 -8.32 14.17
N THR A 574 44.10 -9.59 14.32
CA THR A 574 42.70 -9.96 14.25
C THR A 574 41.86 -9.63 15.50
N ARG A 575 42.49 -9.24 16.60
CA ARG A 575 41.82 -8.83 17.85
C ARG A 575 41.26 -7.42 17.84
N VAL A 576 41.76 -6.53 16.97
CA VAL A 576 41.32 -5.14 16.92
C VAL A 576 40.10 -4.91 16.06
N PHE A 577 39.90 -5.75 15.04
CA PHE A 577 38.69 -5.62 14.16
C PHE A 577 37.45 -6.29 14.72
N SER A 578 37.56 -7.33 15.55
CA SER A 578 36.40 -7.98 16.16
C SER A 578 35.79 -7.22 17.34
N SER A 579 36.52 -6.27 17.93
CA SER A 579 36.00 -5.46 19.05
C SER A 579 35.17 -4.26 18.62
N LEU A 580 35.16 -3.91 17.32
CA LEU A 580 34.39 -2.77 16.79
C LEU A 580 32.99 -3.16 16.27
N PHE A 581 32.72 -4.46 16.13
CA PHE A 581 31.43 -4.96 15.59
C PHE A 581 30.74 -6.02 16.46
N SER A 582 31.16 -6.23 17.71
CA SER A 582 30.42 -7.08 18.64
C SER A 582 29.50 -6.22 19.51
N ASN A 583 28.31 -5.96 19.03
CA ASN A 583 27.19 -5.72 19.93
C ASN A 583 26.99 -6.99 20.75
N LYS A 584 27.19 -6.88 22.05
CA LYS A 584 26.87 -7.90 23.02
C LYS A 584 25.38 -8.19 22.99
N GLU A 585 24.98 -9.24 22.31
CA GLU A 585 23.80 -9.98 22.72
C GLU A 585 24.19 -10.77 23.98
N SER A 586 23.62 -10.40 25.09
CA SER A 586 23.76 -11.11 26.35
C SER A 586 23.10 -12.49 26.21
N GLU A 587 23.92 -13.54 26.26
CA GLU A 587 23.45 -14.90 26.46
C GLU A 587 22.62 -14.96 27.76
N ASN A 588 21.31 -15.14 27.59
CA ASN A 588 20.45 -15.64 28.66
C ASN A 588 20.51 -17.19 28.60
N GLN A 589 21.13 -17.77 29.60
CA GLN A 589 21.02 -19.19 29.91
C GLN A 589 19.55 -19.58 30.11
N PRO A 590 19.11 -20.78 29.70
CA PRO A 590 17.76 -21.24 29.95
C PRO A 590 17.60 -21.55 31.44
N ILE A 591 16.91 -20.68 32.15
CA ILE A 591 16.37 -21.01 33.48
C ILE A 591 15.20 -21.98 33.26
N SER A 592 15.42 -23.23 33.63
CA SER A 592 14.39 -24.24 33.84
C SER A 592 13.42 -23.71 34.90
N GLY A 593 12.25 -23.27 34.49
CA GLY A 593 11.24 -22.79 35.41
C GLY A 593 9.85 -22.81 34.80
N THR A 594 9.06 -23.73 35.26
CA THR A 594 7.60 -23.73 35.36
C THR A 594 6.82 -23.17 34.15
N ILE A 595 6.16 -24.04 33.43
CA ILE A 595 5.15 -23.72 32.43
C ILE A 595 4.06 -22.88 33.11
N VAL A 596 4.13 -21.58 33.00
CA VAL A 596 3.01 -20.68 33.30
C VAL A 596 2.03 -20.87 32.13
N GLN A 597 0.90 -21.49 32.41
CA GLN A 597 -0.23 -21.53 31.50
C GLN A 597 -0.64 -20.07 31.24
N HIS A 598 -0.35 -19.56 30.04
CA HIS A 598 -0.81 -18.25 29.62
C HIS A 598 -2.36 -18.27 29.57
N PRO A 599 -3.04 -17.29 30.20
CA PRO A 599 -4.49 -17.18 30.05
C PRO A 599 -4.84 -17.06 28.57
N THR A 600 -5.76 -17.89 28.10
CA THR A 600 -6.34 -17.77 26.77
C THR A 600 -7.01 -16.40 26.67
N ILE A 601 -6.43 -15.52 25.85
CA ILE A 601 -6.97 -14.16 25.62
C ILE A 601 -8.31 -14.32 24.91
N ASP A 602 -9.39 -13.87 25.55
CA ASP A 602 -10.73 -13.85 24.94
C ASP A 602 -10.80 -12.77 23.86
N LYS A 603 -10.84 -13.19 22.61
CA LYS A 603 -10.95 -12.29 21.43
C LYS A 603 -12.39 -11.82 21.16
N SER A 604 -13.36 -12.21 21.97
CA SER A 604 -14.76 -11.79 21.77
C SER A 604 -15.04 -10.37 22.29
N HIS A 605 -14.16 -9.85 23.17
CA HIS A 605 -14.22 -8.51 23.73
C HIS A 605 -12.92 -7.76 23.48
N PRO A 606 -12.94 -6.42 23.33
CA PRO A 606 -11.72 -5.63 23.25
C PRO A 606 -10.87 -5.81 24.50
N TYR A 607 -9.56 -5.99 24.31
CA TYR A 607 -8.59 -6.13 25.40
C TYR A 607 -8.25 -4.77 25.98
N GLU A 608 -8.34 -4.63 27.29
CA GLU A 608 -8.06 -3.36 27.97
C GLU A 608 -6.57 -3.23 28.27
N LEU A 609 -5.95 -2.16 27.73
CA LEU A 609 -4.56 -1.80 28.00
C LEU A 609 -4.51 -1.01 29.32
N ILE A 610 -4.04 -1.62 30.39
CA ILE A 610 -4.04 -1.02 31.73
C ILE A 610 -2.65 -1.01 32.35
N GLU A 611 -2.47 -0.05 33.26
CA GLU A 611 -1.34 0.02 34.19
C GLU A 611 -1.79 -0.40 35.58
N GLN A 612 -1.09 -1.36 36.19
CA GLN A 612 -1.27 -1.78 37.56
C GLN A 612 0.07 -1.72 38.31
N ASP A 613 0.13 -0.91 39.37
CA ASP A 613 1.34 -0.71 40.16
C ASP A 613 2.61 -0.37 39.38
N GLY A 614 2.47 0.45 38.33
CA GLY A 614 3.56 0.86 37.43
C GLY A 614 3.99 -0.19 36.41
N LEU A 615 3.25 -1.30 36.30
CA LEU A 615 3.48 -2.35 35.30
C LEU A 615 2.36 -2.35 34.26
N LEU A 616 2.74 -2.48 32.98
CA LEU A 616 1.82 -2.58 31.87
C LEU A 616 1.48 -4.05 31.61
N ASN A 617 0.18 -4.36 31.39
CA ASN A 617 -0.26 -5.70 30.98
C ASN A 617 -0.01 -5.99 29.49
N TYR A 618 0.71 -5.09 28.80
CA TYR A 618 1.05 -5.14 27.38
C TYR A 618 2.47 -4.58 27.14
N LYS A 619 3.00 -4.80 25.94
CA LYS A 619 4.24 -4.17 25.44
C LYS A 619 3.91 -2.95 24.59
N ILE A 620 4.75 -1.93 24.65
CA ILE A 620 4.72 -0.78 23.74
C ILE A 620 5.57 -1.11 22.52
N ALA A 621 5.00 -0.96 21.31
CA ALA A 621 5.74 -1.18 20.09
C ALA A 621 6.85 -0.14 19.90
N THR A 622 8.08 -0.60 19.66
CA THR A 622 9.26 0.28 19.45
C THR A 622 9.28 0.99 18.10
N CYS A 623 8.50 0.53 17.12
CA CYS A 623 8.41 1.12 15.79
C CYS A 623 7.53 2.37 15.71
N CYS A 624 6.55 2.54 16.62
CA CYS A 624 5.56 3.61 16.55
C CYS A 624 5.26 4.31 17.88
N HIS A 625 5.78 3.81 18.99
CA HIS A 625 5.66 4.39 20.32
C HIS A 625 4.25 4.94 20.62
N PRO A 626 3.20 4.08 20.65
CA PRO A 626 1.84 4.52 20.96
C PRO A 626 1.75 5.03 22.39
N ILE A 627 0.93 6.06 22.61
CA ILE A 627 0.64 6.62 23.92
C ILE A 627 -0.88 6.63 24.15
N PRO A 628 -1.38 6.66 25.41
CA PRO A 628 -2.79 6.73 25.68
C PRO A 628 -3.47 7.88 24.94
N GLY A 629 -4.59 7.55 24.28
CA GLY A 629 -5.30 8.47 23.38
C GLY A 629 -4.95 8.32 21.89
N ASP A 630 -3.90 7.56 21.51
CA ASP A 630 -3.69 7.15 20.13
C ASP A 630 -4.67 6.04 19.75
N ASP A 631 -5.06 5.97 18.48
CA ASP A 631 -5.77 4.83 17.91
C ASP A 631 -4.83 3.63 17.83
N VAL A 632 -5.15 2.54 18.53
CA VAL A 632 -4.25 1.41 18.68
C VAL A 632 -4.89 0.07 18.34
N LEU A 633 -4.05 -0.87 17.96
CA LEU A 633 -4.38 -2.27 17.84
C LEU A 633 -3.36 -3.12 18.60
N GLY A 634 -3.81 -4.25 19.12
CA GLY A 634 -2.96 -5.23 19.79
C GLY A 634 -2.50 -6.32 18.83
N ILE A 635 -1.26 -6.74 18.98
CA ILE A 635 -0.70 -7.91 18.28
C ILE A 635 -0.24 -8.90 19.33
N ILE A 636 -0.76 -10.12 19.26
CA ILE A 636 -0.36 -11.22 20.17
C ILE A 636 0.94 -11.80 19.61
N GLY A 637 2.03 -11.68 20.38
CA GLY A 637 3.32 -12.27 20.07
C GLY A 637 3.34 -13.80 20.22
N GLU A 638 4.41 -14.43 19.78
CA GLU A 638 4.63 -15.89 19.98
C GLU A 638 4.79 -16.24 21.47
N ASP A 639 5.17 -15.26 22.29
CA ASP A 639 5.26 -15.34 23.75
C ASP A 639 3.90 -15.18 24.45
N GLY A 640 2.80 -15.00 23.69
CA GLY A 640 1.45 -14.79 24.22
C GLY A 640 1.21 -13.39 24.79
N GLN A 641 2.18 -12.47 24.73
CA GLN A 641 2.01 -11.09 25.20
C GLN A 641 1.39 -10.21 24.12
N VAL A 642 0.59 -9.23 24.54
CA VAL A 642 -0.02 -8.25 23.66
C VAL A 642 0.95 -7.08 23.46
N THR A 643 1.28 -6.75 22.21
CA THR A 643 2.04 -5.55 21.86
C THR A 643 1.09 -4.53 21.25
N ALA A 644 1.02 -3.33 21.84
CA ALA A 644 0.22 -2.24 21.32
C ALA A 644 0.96 -1.48 20.23
N HIS A 645 0.32 -1.33 19.06
CA HIS A 645 0.79 -0.53 17.94
C HIS A 645 -0.21 0.56 17.61
N LYS A 646 0.24 1.69 17.04
CA LYS A 646 -0.70 2.63 16.42
C LYS A 646 -1.36 1.98 15.20
N CYS A 647 -2.63 2.26 14.97
CA CYS A 647 -3.34 1.77 13.78
C CYS A 647 -2.73 2.26 12.46
N SER A 648 -2.09 3.44 12.47
CA SER A 648 -1.37 4.05 11.33
C SER A 648 0.02 3.47 11.09
N CYS A 649 0.56 2.68 12.01
CA CYS A 649 1.92 2.14 11.92
C CYS A 649 2.07 1.21 10.70
N PRO A 650 3.10 1.40 9.84
CA PRO A 650 3.38 0.51 8.72
C PRO A 650 3.54 -0.96 9.12
N GLU A 651 4.22 -1.23 10.25
CA GLU A 651 4.34 -2.59 10.80
C GLU A 651 2.99 -3.14 11.25
N ALA A 652 2.14 -2.34 11.88
CA ALA A 652 0.79 -2.75 12.25
C ALA A 652 -0.07 -3.08 11.03
N THR A 653 0.00 -2.26 9.99
CA THR A 653 -0.67 -2.51 8.71
C THR A 653 -0.19 -3.81 8.08
N ARG A 654 1.10 -4.08 8.17
CA ARG A 654 1.73 -5.32 7.73
C ARG A 654 1.20 -6.54 8.50
N TYR A 655 1.11 -6.47 9.83
CA TYR A 655 0.54 -7.54 10.64
C TYR A 655 -0.95 -7.77 10.37
N LYS A 656 -1.74 -6.71 10.14
CA LYS A 656 -3.15 -6.81 9.72
C LYS A 656 -3.29 -7.70 8.48
N THR A 657 -2.39 -7.54 7.52
CA THR A 657 -2.44 -8.26 6.25
C THR A 657 -1.98 -9.71 6.36
N LEU A 658 -1.00 -10.02 7.21
CA LEU A 658 -0.26 -11.29 7.18
C LEU A 658 -0.62 -12.26 8.30
N ARG A 659 -0.88 -11.75 9.49
CA ARG A 659 -1.18 -12.51 10.70
C ARG A 659 -2.48 -12.03 11.34
N GLY A 660 -3.52 -11.82 10.54
CA GLY A 660 -4.81 -11.33 11.05
C GLY A 660 -5.40 -12.14 12.21
N ASP A 661 -4.97 -13.40 12.36
CA ASP A 661 -5.37 -14.23 13.49
C ASP A 661 -4.66 -13.87 14.81
N SER A 662 -3.55 -13.11 14.75
CA SER A 662 -2.83 -12.57 15.91
C SER A 662 -3.30 -11.17 16.32
N LEU A 663 -4.24 -10.58 15.58
CA LEU A 663 -4.79 -9.27 15.89
C LEU A 663 -5.78 -9.32 17.05
N LEU A 664 -5.77 -8.26 17.83
CA LEU A 664 -6.65 -8.06 18.96
C LEU A 664 -7.16 -6.61 18.94
N SER A 665 -8.48 -6.46 19.05
CA SER A 665 -9.07 -5.15 19.33
C SER A 665 -8.69 -4.74 20.74
N VAL A 666 -8.10 -3.55 20.91
CA VAL A 666 -7.66 -3.04 22.20
C VAL A 666 -8.22 -1.65 22.44
N HIS A 667 -8.35 -1.26 23.71
CA HIS A 667 -8.65 0.11 24.10
C HIS A 667 -7.80 0.51 25.32
N TRP A 668 -7.55 1.79 25.44
CA TRP A 668 -6.81 2.33 26.56
C TRP A 668 -7.68 2.33 27.82
N GLY A 669 -7.15 1.73 28.88
CA GLY A 669 -7.72 1.79 30.22
C GLY A 669 -7.09 2.88 31.09
N GLY A 670 -7.10 2.71 32.42
CA GLY A 670 -6.51 3.68 33.34
C GLY A 670 -4.98 3.67 33.32
N HIS A 671 -4.38 4.83 33.09
CA HIS A 671 -2.94 5.09 33.18
C HIS A 671 -2.70 6.31 34.05
N HIS A 672 -1.82 6.20 35.02
CA HIS A 672 -1.58 7.24 36.04
C HIS A 672 -0.14 7.71 36.11
N THR A 673 0.79 6.99 35.48
CA THR A 673 2.23 7.28 35.51
C THR A 673 2.71 7.75 34.13
N PRO A 674 3.49 8.83 34.00
CA PRO A 674 4.02 9.31 32.71
C PRO A 674 5.14 8.38 32.23
N LEU A 675 4.75 7.22 31.67
CA LEU A 675 5.68 6.18 31.20
C LEU A 675 5.95 6.26 29.68
N PHE A 676 5.16 7.06 28.95
CA PHE A 676 5.13 7.02 27.50
C PHE A 676 6.08 8.05 26.90
N GLU A 677 7.05 7.59 26.13
CA GLU A 677 7.97 8.48 25.43
C GLU A 677 7.40 8.93 24.08
N THR A 678 7.47 10.21 23.79
CA THR A 678 7.07 10.78 22.52
C THR A 678 8.02 11.89 22.10
N MET A 679 8.08 12.16 20.78
CA MET A 679 8.97 13.14 20.19
C MET A 679 8.18 14.29 19.56
N LEU A 680 8.60 15.53 19.85
CA LEU A 680 8.02 16.74 19.30
C LEU A 680 9.01 17.36 18.33
N ILE A 681 8.54 17.79 17.17
CA ILE A 681 9.27 18.68 16.26
C ILE A 681 8.96 20.10 16.66
N ILE A 682 10.00 20.94 16.67
CA ILE A 682 9.88 22.36 16.97
C ILE A 682 10.70 23.18 15.96
N ARG A 683 10.11 24.24 15.43
CA ARG A 683 10.74 25.16 14.48
C ARG A 683 10.37 26.61 14.80
N GLY A 684 11.29 27.54 14.57
CA GLY A 684 11.00 28.96 14.79
C GLY A 684 12.20 29.86 14.55
N ILE A 685 12.13 31.09 15.07
CA ILE A 685 13.19 32.07 14.97
C ILE A 685 14.14 31.90 16.16
N ASP A 686 15.44 31.82 15.89
CA ASP A 686 16.45 31.76 16.95
C ASP A 686 16.48 33.07 17.73
N SER A 687 16.14 33.00 19.00
CA SER A 687 16.08 34.13 19.90
C SER A 687 16.75 33.83 21.23
N LYS A 688 17.36 34.87 21.84
CA LYS A 688 17.99 34.73 23.15
C LYS A 688 16.97 34.30 24.21
N GLY A 689 17.27 33.24 24.93
CA GLY A 689 16.41 32.71 26.00
C GLY A 689 15.38 31.71 25.56
N LEU A 690 15.31 31.31 24.26
CA LEU A 690 14.38 30.32 23.73
C LEU A 690 14.43 28.99 24.47
N LEU A 691 15.64 28.44 24.70
CA LEU A 691 15.84 27.19 25.44
C LEU A 691 15.30 27.25 26.87
N ASN A 692 15.46 28.40 27.50
CA ASN A 692 14.94 28.63 28.86
C ASN A 692 13.40 28.65 28.84
N ALA A 693 12.80 29.36 27.89
CA ALA A 693 11.33 29.38 27.72
C ALA A 693 10.75 27.99 27.41
N ILE A 694 11.41 27.21 26.57
CA ILE A 694 11.02 25.84 26.30
C ILE A 694 11.12 24.98 27.57
N SER A 695 12.27 25.04 28.27
CA SER A 695 12.49 24.28 29.50
C SER A 695 11.47 24.62 30.58
N GLN A 696 11.11 25.90 30.71
CA GLN A 696 10.11 26.37 31.67
C GLN A 696 8.76 25.70 31.46
N VAL A 697 8.29 25.62 30.22
CA VAL A 697 7.02 24.95 29.88
C VAL A 697 7.03 23.50 30.33
N PHE A 698 8.10 22.77 30.04
CA PHE A 698 8.16 21.33 30.39
C PHE A 698 8.32 21.10 31.90
N PHE A 699 9.18 21.84 32.58
CA PHE A 699 9.50 21.57 33.99
C PHE A 699 8.57 22.26 34.97
N GLU A 700 8.17 23.52 34.71
CA GLU A 700 7.37 24.29 35.66
C GLU A 700 5.87 24.09 35.41
N ASP A 701 5.42 24.23 34.13
CA ASP A 701 4.00 24.18 33.80
C ASP A 701 3.42 22.75 33.79
N PHE A 702 4.16 21.80 33.19
CA PHE A 702 3.67 20.43 33.01
C PHE A 702 4.37 19.38 33.86
N LYS A 703 5.48 19.69 34.51
CA LYS A 703 6.31 18.75 35.30
C LYS A 703 6.69 17.48 34.53
N VAL A 704 6.98 17.63 33.25
CA VAL A 704 7.32 16.56 32.32
C VAL A 704 8.82 16.42 32.19
N SER A 705 9.30 15.18 32.20
CA SER A 705 10.74 14.89 32.00
C SER A 705 11.11 14.91 30.54
N ILE A 706 12.08 15.71 30.18
CA ILE A 706 12.73 15.70 28.86
C ILE A 706 13.78 14.61 28.86
N THR A 707 13.75 13.70 27.87
CA THR A 707 14.72 12.60 27.71
C THR A 707 15.81 12.93 26.72
N ALA A 708 15.51 13.73 25.69
CA ALA A 708 16.49 14.21 24.72
C ALA A 708 16.07 15.54 24.10
N ILE A 709 17.06 16.38 23.75
CA ILE A 709 16.86 17.61 22.97
C ILE A 709 17.94 17.65 21.89
N ASP A 710 17.53 17.80 20.63
CA ASP A 710 18.40 18.12 19.49
C ASP A 710 17.84 19.36 18.80
N LEU A 711 18.48 20.51 19.03
CA LEU A 711 18.11 21.80 18.42
C LEU A 711 19.29 22.32 17.62
N LYS A 712 19.06 22.62 16.35
CA LYS A 712 20.06 23.20 15.44
C LYS A 712 19.57 24.56 14.99
N ALA A 713 20.42 25.56 15.15
CA ALA A 713 20.14 26.91 14.66
C ALA A 713 21.08 27.24 13.49
N HIS A 714 20.50 27.77 12.40
CA HIS A 714 21.23 28.23 11.23
C HIS A 714 20.47 29.41 10.60
N ASP A 715 21.23 30.47 10.25
CA ASP A 715 20.70 31.67 9.59
C ASP A 715 19.49 32.34 10.32
N GLY A 716 19.53 32.35 11.67
CA GLY A 716 18.47 32.98 12.48
C GLY A 716 17.20 32.17 12.64
N VAL A 717 17.16 30.95 12.13
CA VAL A 717 16.06 29.98 12.29
C VAL A 717 16.57 28.77 13.08
N PHE A 718 15.75 28.25 14.00
CA PHE A 718 16.07 27.00 14.66
C PHE A 718 15.07 25.91 14.22
N GLN A 719 15.57 24.70 14.21
CA GLN A 719 14.79 23.47 14.01
C GLN A 719 15.35 22.36 14.88
N GLY A 720 14.49 21.52 15.42
CA GLY A 720 14.94 20.34 16.12
C GLY A 720 13.83 19.50 16.71
N THR A 721 14.23 18.55 17.55
CA THR A 721 13.37 17.57 18.19
C THR A 721 13.54 17.58 19.70
N ILE A 722 12.46 17.34 20.42
CA ILE A 722 12.43 17.19 21.87
C ILE A 722 11.71 15.90 22.21
N SER A 723 12.40 14.96 22.86
CA SER A 723 11.81 13.73 23.39
C SER A 723 11.38 13.93 24.84
N VAL A 724 10.14 13.57 25.14
CA VAL A 724 9.51 13.79 26.44
C VAL A 724 8.76 12.56 26.91
N LYS A 725 8.67 12.37 28.24
CA LYS A 725 7.80 11.34 28.86
C LYS A 725 6.48 11.98 29.26
N VAL A 726 5.39 11.50 28.70
CA VAL A 726 4.03 12.04 28.86
C VAL A 726 3.05 10.98 29.37
N LEU A 727 1.90 11.44 29.82
CA LEU A 727 0.81 10.57 30.28
C LEU A 727 -0.09 10.14 29.11
N ASP A 728 -0.48 11.08 28.26
CA ASP A 728 -1.44 10.87 27.16
C ASP A 728 -1.29 11.91 26.04
N THR A 729 -2.09 11.76 24.99
CA THR A 729 -2.16 12.71 23.87
C THR A 729 -2.66 14.09 24.27
N ARG A 730 -3.54 14.21 25.27
CA ARG A 730 -4.08 15.49 25.74
C ARG A 730 -2.98 16.33 26.37
N GLN A 731 -2.09 15.69 27.14
CA GLN A 731 -0.94 16.39 27.72
C GLN A 731 0.01 16.90 26.62
N VAL A 732 0.23 16.10 25.58
CA VAL A 732 1.05 16.52 24.41
C VAL A 732 0.43 17.71 23.70
N GLU A 733 -0.89 17.69 23.43
CA GLU A 733 -1.61 18.79 22.81
C GLU A 733 -1.54 20.08 23.62
N ALA A 734 -1.70 19.99 24.96
CA ALA A 734 -1.62 21.11 25.85
C ALA A 734 -0.19 21.74 25.84
N ILE A 735 0.85 20.90 25.85
CA ILE A 735 2.26 21.34 25.71
C ILE A 735 2.44 22.08 24.38
N CYS A 736 1.99 21.50 23.27
CA CYS A 736 2.09 22.12 21.96
C CYS A 736 1.35 23.46 21.88
N GLN A 737 0.18 23.58 22.50
CA GLN A 737 -0.59 24.80 22.53
C GLN A 737 0.12 25.93 23.31
N ILE A 738 0.74 25.61 24.44
CA ILE A 738 1.48 26.61 25.23
C ILE A 738 2.76 27.01 24.52
N LEU A 739 3.50 26.08 23.94
CA LEU A 739 4.70 26.40 23.15
C LEU A 739 4.38 27.31 21.96
N ARG A 740 3.25 27.11 21.27
CA ARG A 740 2.78 27.98 20.17
C ARG A 740 2.44 29.42 20.60
N ARG A 741 2.22 29.69 21.87
CA ARG A 741 2.03 31.08 22.38
C ARG A 741 3.30 31.89 22.36
N ASN A 742 4.46 31.24 22.33
CA ASN A 742 5.73 31.93 22.20
C ASN A 742 5.91 32.41 20.75
N THR A 743 6.06 33.71 20.54
CA THR A 743 6.17 34.34 19.20
C THR A 743 7.42 33.90 18.42
N ALA A 744 8.42 33.36 19.10
CA ALA A 744 9.62 32.80 18.45
C ALA A 744 9.38 31.39 17.91
N ILE A 745 8.32 30.67 18.33
CA ILE A 745 8.02 29.31 17.92
C ILE A 745 6.90 29.36 16.88
N HIS A 746 7.20 29.00 15.63
CA HIS A 746 6.23 29.04 14.54
C HIS A 746 5.56 27.69 14.31
N GLU A 747 6.25 26.60 14.60
CA GLU A 747 5.76 25.26 14.40
C GLU A 747 6.16 24.37 15.58
N VAL A 748 5.19 23.68 16.15
CA VAL A 748 5.41 22.60 17.12
C VAL A 748 4.31 21.56 16.97
N HIS A 749 4.69 20.32 16.78
CA HIS A 749 3.76 19.18 16.70
C HIS A 749 4.50 17.89 17.08
N ARG A 750 3.73 16.87 17.40
CA ARG A 750 4.25 15.52 17.63
C ARG A 750 4.70 14.90 16.30
N ILE A 751 5.85 14.25 16.27
CA ILE A 751 6.31 13.53 15.08
C ILE A 751 5.28 12.49 14.66
N SER A 752 4.85 12.58 13.42
CA SER A 752 4.09 11.54 12.76
C SER A 752 5.05 10.51 12.14
N GLU A 753 4.62 9.25 12.02
CA GLU A 753 5.42 8.15 11.45
C GLU A 753 5.92 8.40 10.02
N LEU A 754 5.27 9.30 9.30
CA LEU A 754 5.66 9.74 7.94
C LEU A 754 6.90 10.65 7.94
N GLU A 755 7.27 11.23 9.08
CA GLU A 755 8.43 12.12 9.23
C GLU A 755 9.68 11.38 9.74
N THR A 756 9.50 10.29 10.52
CA THR A 756 10.61 9.42 10.96
C THR A 756 11.28 8.66 9.82
N SER A 757 10.59 8.46 8.69
CA SER A 757 11.18 7.87 7.49
C SER A 757 11.92 8.87 6.59
N ARG A 758 11.96 10.15 6.97
CA ARG A 758 12.63 11.24 6.22
C ARG A 758 13.87 11.82 6.92
N SER A 759 14.11 11.43 8.16
CA SER A 759 15.33 11.74 8.93
C SER A 759 16.32 10.58 8.88
#